data_4fcafe47e0abd35fda14eb72b7476334
#
_entry.id   4fcafe47e0abd35fda14eb72b7476334
#
_cell.length_a   1.000
_cell.length_b   1.000
_cell.length_c   1.000
_cell.angle_alpha   90.00
_cell.angle_beta   90.00
_cell.angle_gamma   90.00
#
_symmetry.space_group_name_H-M   'P 1'
#
loop_
_entity.id
_entity.type
_entity.pdbx_description
1 polymer ?
#
loop_
_entity_poly.entity_id
_entity_poly.type
_entity_poly.pdbx_seq_one_letter_code
_entity_poly.pdbx_strand_id
1 'polypeptide(L)'
;MSLFFVNIRFQIAAICFFAIILFSYIRMQKMASWSTRLFNRMMVGTGVNLVLDIITVYTVTHMDIIPMWLNNLFHRLFVLTLVSVMLTLYLYIEAIGRKQRRFTWKQMLPRFIPYYAAIGVILFGEIKYYCGPDGAYSYGLMPSAVYFIAAIYTVAVLVSAVHFNKTLQKERLITIVIGTGIWLLAVLLQLFIPTLLISGLALVLLIFFFYLFFQNSGALRHSATGIFNEQALKFALDEDTAAGKPFYVINVLLKDMAELRGLLGENVSNRMLTDLAKELTEAADSNVYYFSDAFRLILHSESEVEQKLPLIQRCFAGERTENNVRVGLTASYYVLECPKFAETIEDIQEQDAFLNRYVLPTMTNGQTVMVNDEIIQKFHRSIAVSNLVADALRHDGLEVFYQPIYDVKEGRFNSAEALVRLKNTGDFGFISPEEFIPLAEKNGLIGTLGEIVFRKVCSFGQDRKLSSRGIKYIEVNLSGIQIVDENICTQLGDIMERYKTEPSFINLEITETAAVEYKEVLQKNMLTFREMGCSFSMDDFGTGYSNISQMAQVKYDLIKLDKSLLWPCFGEEEPEKARMILESIVELVHKMGVKIVQEGVETKEQFEFLKNLGVEFMQGYYFSRPVNETDYIKFLAEQTA
;
A
#
# COMPACT_ATOMS: atom_id res chain seq x y z
N MET A 1 -38.69 28.13 45.15
CA MET A 1 -38.09 27.84 43.83
C MET A 1 -39.21 27.95 42.82
N SER A 2 -39.10 28.78 41.77
CA SER A 2 -40.22 28.96 40.86
C SER A 2 -40.49 27.65 40.09
N LEU A 3 -41.75 27.37 39.79
CA LEU A 3 -42.20 26.22 39.00
C LEU A 3 -41.38 26.02 37.72
N PHE A 4 -40.95 27.12 37.13
CA PHE A 4 -40.09 27.15 35.95
C PHE A 4 -38.77 26.41 36.16
N PHE A 5 -38.04 26.69 37.26
CA PHE A 5 -36.75 26.02 37.49
C PHE A 5 -36.88 24.53 37.79
N VAL A 6 -37.98 24.09 38.34
CA VAL A 6 -38.26 22.64 38.53
C VAL A 6 -38.49 21.97 37.19
N ASN A 7 -39.18 22.64 36.28
CA ASN A 7 -39.52 22.10 34.95
C ASN A 7 -38.32 22.05 33.96
N ILE A 8 -37.32 22.94 34.12
CA ILE A 8 -36.18 23.01 33.17
C ILE A 8 -34.93 22.27 33.63
N ARG A 9 -34.97 21.52 34.74
CA ARG A 9 -33.79 20.83 35.30
C ARG A 9 -33.15 19.85 34.31
N PHE A 10 -33.95 19.08 33.56
CA PHE A 10 -33.44 18.15 32.55
C PHE A 10 -32.90 18.85 31.30
N GLN A 11 -33.50 19.98 30.92
CA GLN A 11 -33.02 20.83 29.80
C GLN A 11 -31.68 21.47 30.13
N ILE A 12 -31.48 21.97 31.35
CA ILE A 12 -30.18 22.51 31.80
C ILE A 12 -29.13 21.39 31.78
N ALA A 13 -29.42 20.22 32.32
CA ALA A 13 -28.51 19.08 32.27
C ALA A 13 -28.15 18.69 30.80
N ALA A 14 -29.15 18.65 29.92
CA ALA A 14 -28.97 18.35 28.51
C ALA A 14 -28.06 19.37 27.80
N ILE A 15 -28.25 20.69 28.05
CA ILE A 15 -27.39 21.73 27.45
C ILE A 15 -25.95 21.64 27.97
N CYS A 16 -25.74 21.45 29.28
CA CYS A 16 -24.41 21.28 29.86
C CYS A 16 -23.68 20.06 29.21
N PHE A 17 -24.40 18.94 29.10
CA PHE A 17 -23.83 17.75 28.49
C PHE A 17 -23.55 17.93 27.00
N PHE A 18 -24.48 18.57 26.27
CA PHE A 18 -24.30 18.90 24.85
C PHE A 18 -23.11 19.82 24.61
N ALA A 19 -22.90 20.83 25.47
CA ALA A 19 -21.78 21.77 25.40
C ALA A 19 -20.42 21.05 25.47
N ILE A 20 -20.31 20.03 26.35
CA ILE A 20 -19.11 19.19 26.49
C ILE A 20 -18.86 18.42 25.17
N ILE A 21 -19.91 17.80 24.61
CA ILE A 21 -19.83 17.06 23.36
C ILE A 21 -19.41 17.99 22.21
N LEU A 22 -20.06 19.15 22.11
CA LEU A 22 -19.80 20.15 21.07
C LEU A 22 -18.36 20.67 21.15
N PHE A 23 -17.88 21.00 22.35
CA PHE A 23 -16.49 21.42 22.56
C PHE A 23 -15.47 20.36 22.10
N SER A 24 -15.69 19.12 22.49
CA SER A 24 -14.86 17.99 22.07
C SER A 24 -14.92 17.77 20.55
N TYR A 25 -16.12 17.86 19.97
CA TYR A 25 -16.35 17.65 18.56
C TYR A 25 -15.73 18.78 17.67
N ILE A 26 -15.75 20.04 18.13
CA ILE A 26 -15.15 21.16 17.37
C ILE A 26 -13.63 21.01 17.29
N ARG A 27 -12.98 20.54 18.36
CA ARG A 27 -11.52 20.35 18.41
C ARG A 27 -11.02 19.13 17.62
N MET A 28 -11.91 18.22 17.28
CA MET A 28 -11.54 17.01 16.54
C MET A 28 -11.32 17.32 15.07
N GLN A 29 -10.21 16.84 14.49
CA GLN A 29 -10.03 16.82 13.04
C GLN A 29 -11.07 15.85 12.42
N LYS A 30 -11.81 16.33 11.42
CA LYS A 30 -12.95 15.62 10.84
C LYS A 30 -12.63 15.11 9.44
N MET A 31 -13.04 13.90 9.12
CA MET A 31 -13.04 13.45 7.73
C MET A 31 -14.05 14.27 6.90
N ALA A 32 -13.68 14.67 5.71
CA ALA A 32 -14.57 15.34 4.75
C ALA A 32 -15.49 14.32 4.08
N SER A 33 -16.38 13.65 4.84
CA SER A 33 -17.30 12.61 4.35
C SER A 33 -18.76 13.07 4.33
N TRP A 34 -19.59 12.37 3.56
CA TRP A 34 -21.04 12.61 3.55
C TRP A 34 -21.66 12.37 4.91
N SER A 35 -21.27 11.31 5.61
CA SER A 35 -21.73 11.03 6.98
C SER A 35 -21.33 12.13 7.95
N THR A 36 -20.13 12.68 7.87
CA THR A 36 -19.69 13.80 8.71
C THR A 36 -20.55 15.04 8.47
N ARG A 37 -20.92 15.33 7.21
CA ARG A 37 -21.84 16.45 6.91
C ARG A 37 -23.23 16.24 7.51
N LEU A 38 -23.75 15.01 7.48
CA LEU A 38 -25.03 14.68 8.15
C LEU A 38 -24.92 14.79 9.66
N PHE A 39 -23.83 14.33 10.26
CA PHE A 39 -23.58 14.47 11.69
C PHE A 39 -23.46 15.93 12.13
N ASN A 40 -22.81 16.79 11.34
CA ASN A 40 -22.77 18.24 11.58
C ASN A 40 -24.19 18.85 11.62
N ARG A 41 -25.04 18.49 10.66
CA ARG A 41 -26.44 18.95 10.61
C ARG A 41 -27.23 18.45 11.81
N MET A 42 -26.99 17.23 12.25
CA MET A 42 -27.61 16.64 13.45
C MET A 42 -27.18 17.38 14.71
N MET A 43 -25.89 17.70 14.86
CA MET A 43 -25.36 18.51 15.97
C MET A 43 -26.03 19.88 16.04
N VAL A 44 -26.06 20.60 14.90
CA VAL A 44 -26.69 21.93 14.84
C VAL A 44 -28.20 21.84 15.15
N GLY A 45 -28.89 20.87 14.55
CA GLY A 45 -30.32 20.63 14.79
C GLY A 45 -30.63 20.33 16.27
N THR A 46 -29.80 19.51 16.91
CA THR A 46 -29.92 19.21 18.35
C THR A 46 -29.70 20.45 19.21
N GLY A 47 -28.68 21.25 18.92
CA GLY A 47 -28.45 22.50 19.66
C GLY A 47 -29.63 23.47 19.58
N VAL A 48 -30.18 23.66 18.36
CA VAL A 48 -31.38 24.49 18.16
C VAL A 48 -32.59 23.91 18.88
N ASN A 49 -32.80 22.59 18.83
CA ASN A 49 -33.89 21.91 19.51
C ASN A 49 -33.84 22.11 21.03
N LEU A 50 -32.66 21.99 21.65
CA LEU A 50 -32.49 22.23 23.11
C LEU A 50 -32.81 23.66 23.52
N VAL A 51 -32.40 24.64 22.73
CA VAL A 51 -32.73 26.05 23.00
C VAL A 51 -34.23 26.28 22.89
N LEU A 52 -34.87 25.73 21.85
CA LEU A 52 -36.34 25.80 21.69
C LEU A 52 -37.08 25.07 22.80
N ASP A 53 -36.55 23.94 23.31
CA ASP A 53 -37.16 23.21 24.44
C ASP A 53 -37.27 24.11 25.67
N ILE A 54 -36.22 24.85 26.05
CA ILE A 54 -36.28 25.81 27.17
C ILE A 54 -37.26 26.95 26.86
N ILE A 55 -37.24 27.50 25.65
CA ILE A 55 -38.13 28.59 25.23
C ILE A 55 -39.58 28.13 25.35
N THR A 56 -39.92 26.91 24.94
CA THR A 56 -41.28 26.37 24.99
C THR A 56 -41.75 26.20 26.44
N VAL A 57 -40.92 25.71 27.35
CA VAL A 57 -41.28 25.63 28.77
C VAL A 57 -41.49 27.03 29.36
N TYR A 58 -40.58 27.99 28.99
CA TYR A 58 -40.73 29.38 29.45
C TYR A 58 -42.03 30.01 28.98
N THR A 59 -42.37 29.85 27.69
CA THR A 59 -43.56 30.45 27.09
C THR A 59 -44.87 29.85 27.64
N VAL A 60 -44.88 28.55 27.99
CA VAL A 60 -46.05 27.91 28.60
C VAL A 60 -46.20 28.35 30.09
N THR A 61 -45.12 28.54 30.82
CA THR A 61 -45.17 29.01 32.20
C THR A 61 -45.58 30.48 32.35
N HIS A 62 -45.49 31.30 31.29
CA HIS A 62 -45.78 32.72 31.25
C HIS A 62 -46.87 33.04 30.23
N MET A 63 -47.87 32.18 30.05
CA MET A 63 -48.98 32.39 29.08
C MET A 63 -49.85 33.60 29.43
N ASP A 64 -49.78 34.13 30.62
CA ASP A 64 -50.38 35.38 31.05
C ASP A 64 -49.77 36.62 30.39
N ILE A 65 -48.50 36.56 30.04
CA ILE A 65 -47.74 37.68 29.45
C ILE A 65 -47.47 37.42 27.96
N ILE A 66 -47.22 36.18 27.57
CA ILE A 66 -46.80 35.83 26.21
C ILE A 66 -47.98 35.51 25.31
N PRO A 67 -48.08 36.17 24.12
CA PRO A 67 -49.17 35.94 23.19
C PRO A 67 -49.25 34.46 22.73
N MET A 68 -50.46 33.92 22.61
CA MET A 68 -50.70 32.52 22.22
C MET A 68 -50.07 32.17 20.84
N TRP A 69 -50.07 33.10 19.90
CA TRP A 69 -49.47 32.88 18.58
C TRP A 69 -47.96 32.64 18.67
N LEU A 70 -47.24 33.34 19.55
CA LEU A 70 -45.81 33.20 19.77
C LEU A 70 -45.50 31.87 20.46
N ASN A 71 -46.29 31.47 21.42
CA ASN A 71 -46.19 30.16 22.06
C ASN A 71 -46.39 29.03 21.02
N ASN A 72 -47.42 29.13 20.19
CA ASN A 72 -47.68 28.21 19.09
C ASN A 72 -46.50 28.14 18.09
N LEU A 73 -45.87 29.27 17.75
CA LEU A 73 -44.74 29.34 16.87
C LEU A 73 -43.55 28.55 17.41
N PHE A 74 -43.15 28.82 18.65
CA PHE A 74 -41.99 28.16 19.27
C PHE A 74 -42.20 26.65 19.43
N HIS A 75 -43.40 26.22 19.78
CA HIS A 75 -43.69 24.78 19.87
C HIS A 75 -43.68 24.09 18.49
N ARG A 76 -44.22 24.74 17.46
CA ARG A 76 -44.11 24.22 16.08
C ARG A 76 -42.66 24.11 15.60
N LEU A 77 -41.81 25.08 15.91
CA LEU A 77 -40.38 25.06 15.60
C LEU A 77 -39.67 23.95 16.40
N PHE A 78 -39.97 23.79 17.67
CA PHE A 78 -39.40 22.74 18.53
C PHE A 78 -39.65 21.36 17.96
N VAL A 79 -40.91 21.01 17.65
CA VAL A 79 -41.24 19.69 17.12
C VAL A 79 -40.73 19.48 15.69
N LEU A 80 -40.65 20.55 14.87
CA LEU A 80 -40.05 20.51 13.54
C LEU A 80 -38.56 20.16 13.61
N THR A 81 -37.82 20.80 14.52
CA THR A 81 -36.39 20.50 14.70
C THR A 81 -36.17 19.09 15.22
N LEU A 82 -37.03 18.59 16.12
CA LEU A 82 -36.97 17.21 16.63
C LEU A 82 -37.10 16.18 15.50
N VAL A 83 -38.11 16.29 14.65
CA VAL A 83 -38.31 15.37 13.50
C VAL A 83 -37.17 15.50 12.49
N SER A 84 -36.66 16.73 12.27
CA SER A 84 -35.51 16.97 11.39
C SER A 84 -34.24 16.28 11.86
N VAL A 85 -33.98 16.25 13.18
CA VAL A 85 -32.84 15.51 13.76
C VAL A 85 -33.02 14.02 13.56
N MET A 86 -34.23 13.47 13.76
CA MET A 86 -34.52 12.05 13.57
C MET A 86 -34.38 11.61 12.11
N LEU A 87 -34.89 12.40 11.16
CA LEU A 87 -34.66 12.18 9.75
C LEU A 87 -33.15 12.18 9.41
N THR A 88 -32.41 13.16 9.95
CA THR A 88 -30.96 13.27 9.69
C THR A 88 -30.22 12.06 10.28
N LEU A 89 -30.61 11.57 11.44
CA LEU A 89 -30.06 10.36 12.05
C LEU A 89 -30.32 9.13 11.17
N TYR A 90 -31.55 8.98 10.66
CA TYR A 90 -31.88 7.91 9.74
C TYR A 90 -31.01 7.94 8.48
N LEU A 91 -30.89 9.12 7.84
CA LEU A 91 -30.03 9.31 6.66
C LEU A 91 -28.55 9.05 6.97
N TYR A 92 -28.10 9.38 8.18
CA TYR A 92 -26.75 9.13 8.64
C TYR A 92 -26.43 7.63 8.71
N ILE A 93 -27.32 6.82 9.27
CA ILE A 93 -27.14 5.35 9.34
C ILE A 93 -27.20 4.72 7.94
N GLU A 94 -28.13 5.15 7.11
CA GLU A 94 -28.21 4.71 5.72
C GLU A 94 -26.94 5.07 4.92
N ALA A 95 -26.35 6.25 5.14
CA ALA A 95 -25.13 6.68 4.47
C ALA A 95 -23.94 5.77 4.85
N ILE A 96 -23.79 5.44 6.13
CA ILE A 96 -22.74 4.53 6.60
C ILE A 96 -22.97 3.11 6.06
N GLY A 97 -24.18 2.59 6.18
CA GLY A 97 -24.51 1.24 5.73
C GLY A 97 -24.29 1.02 4.23
N ARG A 98 -24.46 2.06 3.43
CA ARG A 98 -24.23 2.09 1.98
C ARG A 98 -22.79 2.46 1.58
N LYS A 99 -21.84 2.43 2.51
CA LYS A 99 -20.45 2.82 2.27
C LYS A 99 -20.34 4.22 1.62
N GLN A 100 -21.04 5.21 2.21
CA GLN A 100 -21.05 6.62 1.80
C GLN A 100 -21.64 6.92 0.41
N ARG A 101 -22.24 5.94 -0.29
CA ARG A 101 -22.91 6.19 -1.58
C ARG A 101 -24.05 7.18 -1.41
N ARG A 102 -24.06 8.23 -2.24
CA ARG A 102 -25.14 9.23 -2.24
C ARG A 102 -26.44 8.63 -2.75
N PHE A 103 -27.55 9.09 -2.20
CA PHE A 103 -28.88 8.68 -2.67
C PHE A 103 -29.21 9.32 -4.03
N THR A 104 -29.78 8.52 -4.90
CA THR A 104 -30.48 9.05 -6.07
C THR A 104 -31.78 9.72 -5.63
N TRP A 105 -32.29 10.67 -6.43
CA TRP A 105 -33.58 11.33 -6.15
C TRP A 105 -34.72 10.35 -5.89
N LYS A 106 -34.81 9.29 -6.69
CA LYS A 106 -35.84 8.24 -6.53
C LYS A 106 -35.72 7.48 -5.21
N GLN A 107 -34.55 7.35 -4.67
CA GLN A 107 -34.31 6.70 -3.37
C GLN A 107 -34.55 7.64 -2.19
N MET A 108 -34.38 8.93 -2.35
CA MET A 108 -34.65 9.92 -1.30
C MET A 108 -36.13 10.12 -1.05
N LEU A 109 -36.94 10.21 -2.11
CA LEU A 109 -38.36 10.56 -2.01
C LEU A 109 -39.12 9.73 -0.97
N PRO A 110 -39.09 8.39 -0.95
CA PRO A 110 -39.84 7.59 0.03
C PRO A 110 -39.39 7.86 1.48
N ARG A 111 -38.11 8.20 1.69
CA ARG A 111 -37.55 8.45 3.01
C ARG A 111 -38.03 9.76 3.64
N PHE A 112 -38.48 10.70 2.81
CA PHE A 112 -39.02 11.98 3.24
C PHE A 112 -40.52 11.98 3.43
N ILE A 113 -41.28 10.93 3.03
CA ILE A 113 -42.74 10.86 3.18
C ILE A 113 -43.16 11.11 4.64
N PRO A 114 -42.63 10.43 5.68
CA PRO A 114 -43.02 10.72 7.07
C PRO A 114 -42.70 12.16 7.50
N TYR A 115 -41.62 12.74 6.98
CA TYR A 115 -41.23 14.12 7.26
C TYR A 115 -42.25 15.13 6.66
N TYR A 116 -42.67 14.93 5.43
CA TYR A 116 -43.71 15.78 4.83
C TYR A 116 -45.07 15.63 5.52
N ALA A 117 -45.39 14.42 5.96
CA ALA A 117 -46.57 14.20 6.78
C ALA A 117 -46.47 14.97 8.14
N ALA A 118 -45.28 14.95 8.77
CA ALA A 118 -45.04 15.73 9.96
C ALA A 118 -45.24 17.23 9.73
N ILE A 119 -44.71 17.78 8.63
CA ILE A 119 -44.92 19.20 8.27
C ILE A 119 -46.38 19.52 8.17
N GLY A 120 -47.18 18.68 7.51
CA GLY A 120 -48.65 18.85 7.40
C GLY A 120 -49.32 18.91 8.79
N VAL A 121 -48.98 17.97 9.67
CA VAL A 121 -49.50 17.96 11.05
C VAL A 121 -49.04 19.16 11.86
N ILE A 122 -47.79 19.59 11.69
CA ILE A 122 -47.23 20.77 12.40
C ILE A 122 -47.94 22.05 11.95
N LEU A 123 -48.26 22.18 10.68
CA LEU A 123 -48.93 23.39 10.14
C LEU A 123 -50.39 23.47 10.54
N PHE A 124 -51.14 22.36 10.49
CA PHE A 124 -52.58 22.33 10.62
C PHE A 124 -53.08 21.67 11.91
N GLY A 125 -52.24 20.94 12.64
CA GLY A 125 -52.61 20.23 13.85
C GLY A 125 -52.92 21.16 15.04
N GLU A 126 -53.84 20.75 15.86
CA GLU A 126 -54.21 21.42 17.12
C GLU A 126 -53.18 21.15 18.20
N ILE A 127 -52.83 22.21 18.96
CA ILE A 127 -51.96 22.14 20.13
C ILE A 127 -52.67 22.81 21.33
N LYS A 128 -52.64 22.15 22.46
CA LYS A 128 -53.17 22.62 23.72
C LYS A 128 -52.06 22.67 24.75
N TYR A 129 -52.19 23.53 25.75
CA TYR A 129 -51.21 23.75 26.77
C TYR A 129 -51.80 23.49 28.17
N TYR A 130 -51.00 22.91 29.02
CA TYR A 130 -51.29 22.76 30.43
C TYR A 130 -50.22 23.47 31.25
N CYS A 131 -50.65 24.25 32.24
CA CYS A 131 -49.80 24.85 33.22
C CYS A 131 -50.50 24.70 34.61
N GLY A 132 -49.90 23.91 35.50
CA GLY A 132 -50.49 23.59 36.80
C GLY A 132 -49.39 23.23 37.82
N PRO A 133 -49.78 22.86 39.07
CA PRO A 133 -48.84 22.57 40.14
C PRO A 133 -47.88 21.44 39.83
N ASP A 134 -48.27 20.49 38.98
CA ASP A 134 -47.49 19.32 38.59
C ASP A 134 -46.53 19.56 37.42
N GLY A 135 -46.61 20.73 36.77
CA GLY A 135 -45.74 21.09 35.67
C GLY A 135 -46.42 21.85 34.52
N ALA A 136 -45.63 22.18 33.49
CA ALA A 136 -46.09 22.88 32.29
C ALA A 136 -45.69 22.05 31.06
N TYR A 137 -46.68 21.73 30.18
CA TYR A 137 -46.42 20.94 28.96
C TYR A 137 -47.48 21.22 27.89
N SER A 138 -47.13 20.85 26.65
CA SER A 138 -48.07 20.85 25.52
C SER A 138 -48.68 19.47 25.29
N TYR A 139 -49.92 19.43 24.85
CA TYR A 139 -50.61 18.18 24.51
C TYR A 139 -51.58 18.38 23.32
N GLY A 140 -52.20 17.33 22.83
CA GLY A 140 -53.11 17.36 21.70
C GLY A 140 -52.60 16.60 20.49
N LEU A 141 -53.31 16.74 19.37
CA LEU A 141 -53.06 15.96 18.14
C LEU A 141 -51.65 16.21 17.58
N MET A 142 -51.22 17.48 17.56
CA MET A 142 -49.93 17.85 16.95
C MET A 142 -48.72 17.27 17.69
N PRO A 143 -48.52 17.48 19.02
CA PRO A 143 -47.40 16.88 19.73
C PRO A 143 -47.38 15.35 19.64
N SER A 144 -48.55 14.71 19.84
CA SER A 144 -48.64 13.23 19.85
C SER A 144 -48.30 12.63 18.48
N ALA A 145 -48.80 13.20 17.38
CA ALA A 145 -48.52 12.74 16.04
C ALA A 145 -47.01 12.93 15.66
N VAL A 146 -46.42 14.01 16.11
CA VAL A 146 -44.98 14.27 15.84
C VAL A 146 -44.08 13.29 16.60
N TYR A 147 -44.37 12.99 17.86
CA TYR A 147 -43.68 11.94 18.61
C TYR A 147 -43.85 10.56 17.93
N PHE A 148 -45.02 10.27 17.42
CA PHE A 148 -45.27 9.04 16.66
C PHE A 148 -44.44 8.97 15.37
N ILE A 149 -44.32 10.07 14.61
CA ILE A 149 -43.49 10.15 13.39
C ILE A 149 -41.99 10.03 13.76
N ALA A 150 -41.56 10.64 14.86
CA ALA A 150 -40.20 10.49 15.34
C ALA A 150 -39.90 9.02 15.71
N ALA A 151 -40.87 8.30 16.31
CA ALA A 151 -40.76 6.87 16.58
C ALA A 151 -40.66 6.04 15.29
N ILE A 152 -41.39 6.40 14.21
CA ILE A 152 -41.26 5.77 12.88
C ILE A 152 -39.81 5.87 12.37
N TYR A 153 -39.18 7.05 12.45
CA TYR A 153 -37.78 7.19 12.05
C TYR A 153 -36.83 6.38 12.94
N THR A 154 -37.13 6.26 14.24
CA THR A 154 -36.33 5.41 15.14
C THR A 154 -36.41 3.93 14.74
N VAL A 155 -37.60 3.44 14.42
CA VAL A 155 -37.79 2.08 13.90
C VAL A 155 -37.06 1.93 12.55
N ALA A 156 -37.15 2.92 11.67
CA ALA A 156 -36.42 2.89 10.38
C ALA A 156 -34.89 2.83 10.59
N VAL A 157 -34.32 3.52 11.59
CA VAL A 157 -32.91 3.41 11.99
C VAL A 157 -32.58 1.98 12.40
N LEU A 158 -33.39 1.35 13.25
CA LEU A 158 -33.17 -0.03 13.69
C LEU A 158 -33.25 -1.03 12.52
N VAL A 159 -34.24 -0.88 11.67
CA VAL A 159 -34.40 -1.72 10.46
C VAL A 159 -33.19 -1.58 9.53
N SER A 160 -32.75 -0.35 9.29
CA SER A 160 -31.54 -0.09 8.50
C SER A 160 -30.28 -0.68 9.14
N ALA A 161 -30.13 -0.57 10.45
CA ALA A 161 -29.01 -1.16 11.18
C ALA A 161 -28.96 -2.69 11.04
N VAL A 162 -30.11 -3.36 11.13
CA VAL A 162 -30.23 -4.81 10.91
C VAL A 162 -29.96 -5.16 9.43
N HIS A 163 -30.49 -4.38 8.49
CA HIS A 163 -30.25 -4.60 7.06
C HIS A 163 -28.77 -4.52 6.70
N PHE A 164 -28.03 -3.59 7.28
CA PHE A 164 -26.60 -3.39 7.05
C PHE A 164 -25.69 -4.10 8.08
N ASN A 165 -26.17 -5.14 8.77
CA ASN A 165 -25.42 -5.84 9.82
C ASN A 165 -24.07 -6.40 9.36
N LYS A 166 -23.95 -6.79 8.07
CA LYS A 166 -22.70 -7.28 7.46
C LYS A 166 -21.70 -6.17 7.16
N THR A 167 -22.16 -4.94 7.00
CA THR A 167 -21.33 -3.77 6.69
C THR A 167 -20.94 -3.02 7.96
N LEU A 168 -21.83 -3.00 8.96
CA LEU A 168 -21.61 -2.36 10.24
C LEU A 168 -20.83 -3.30 11.17
N GLN A 169 -19.78 -2.78 11.82
CA GLN A 169 -19.09 -3.50 12.89
C GLN A 169 -20.04 -3.79 14.06
N LYS A 170 -19.86 -4.93 14.71
CA LYS A 170 -20.73 -5.40 15.79
C LYS A 170 -20.94 -4.36 16.92
N GLU A 171 -19.87 -3.65 17.30
CA GLU A 171 -19.92 -2.59 18.31
C GLU A 171 -20.81 -1.41 17.88
N ARG A 172 -20.74 -1.00 16.61
CA ARG A 172 -21.58 0.06 16.04
C ARG A 172 -23.05 -0.34 16.00
N LEU A 173 -23.33 -1.60 15.67
CA LEU A 173 -24.69 -2.13 15.70
C LEU A 173 -25.27 -2.08 17.11
N ILE A 174 -24.53 -2.54 18.13
CA ILE A 174 -24.91 -2.49 19.54
C ILE A 174 -25.20 -1.03 19.97
N THR A 175 -24.32 -0.11 19.59
CA THR A 175 -24.47 1.33 19.88
C THR A 175 -25.78 1.91 19.31
N ILE A 176 -26.13 1.58 18.06
CA ILE A 176 -27.38 2.01 17.45
C ILE A 176 -28.57 1.48 18.26
N VAL A 177 -28.57 0.19 18.58
CA VAL A 177 -29.68 -0.46 19.31
C VAL A 177 -29.84 0.15 20.70
N ILE A 178 -28.77 0.30 21.47
CA ILE A 178 -28.80 0.87 22.84
C ILE A 178 -29.21 2.35 22.80
N GLY A 179 -28.56 3.16 21.97
CA GLY A 179 -28.82 4.60 21.89
C GLY A 179 -30.26 4.91 21.46
N THR A 180 -30.74 4.26 20.39
CA THR A 180 -32.13 4.43 19.91
C THR A 180 -33.14 3.83 20.88
N GLY A 181 -32.81 2.74 21.57
CA GLY A 181 -33.65 2.14 22.61
C GLY A 181 -33.84 3.06 23.82
N ILE A 182 -32.80 3.70 24.31
CA ILE A 182 -32.86 4.68 25.41
C ILE A 182 -33.76 5.86 24.99
N TRP A 183 -33.57 6.38 23.78
CA TRP A 183 -34.36 7.49 23.27
C TRP A 183 -35.84 7.11 23.10
N LEU A 184 -36.15 5.94 22.56
CA LEU A 184 -37.54 5.45 22.41
C LEU A 184 -38.21 5.26 23.75
N LEU A 185 -37.50 4.69 24.75
CA LEU A 185 -38.01 4.54 26.12
C LEU A 185 -38.33 5.91 26.73
N ALA A 186 -37.48 6.91 26.55
CA ALA A 186 -37.70 8.26 27.04
C ALA A 186 -38.95 8.91 26.42
N VAL A 187 -39.12 8.75 25.09
CA VAL A 187 -40.32 9.24 24.37
C VAL A 187 -41.60 8.55 24.91
N LEU A 188 -41.57 7.23 25.07
CA LEU A 188 -42.70 6.47 25.63
C LEU A 188 -43.03 6.93 27.05
N LEU A 189 -42.02 7.08 27.93
CA LEU A 189 -42.23 7.59 29.28
C LEU A 189 -42.84 8.99 29.26
N GLN A 190 -42.40 9.87 28.39
CA GLN A 190 -42.96 11.23 28.28
C GLN A 190 -44.39 11.25 27.74
N LEU A 191 -44.79 10.28 26.88
CA LEU A 191 -46.19 10.14 26.46
C LEU A 191 -47.12 9.75 27.61
N PHE A 192 -46.65 8.90 28.55
CA PHE A 192 -47.41 8.50 29.73
C PHE A 192 -47.34 9.51 30.86
N ILE A 193 -46.18 10.20 30.98
CA ILE A 193 -45.91 11.19 32.05
C ILE A 193 -45.46 12.50 31.39
N PRO A 194 -46.36 13.30 30.83
CA PRO A 194 -45.99 14.50 30.04
C PRO A 194 -45.18 15.54 30.81
N THR A 195 -45.31 15.57 32.17
CA THR A 195 -44.55 16.47 33.06
C THR A 195 -43.08 16.15 33.14
N LEU A 196 -42.63 14.96 32.67
CA LEU A 196 -41.24 14.52 32.85
C LEU A 196 -40.25 15.27 31.98
N LEU A 197 -40.64 15.74 30.79
CA LEU A 197 -39.87 16.56 29.85
C LEU A 197 -38.42 16.09 29.59
N ILE A 198 -38.21 14.78 29.40
CA ILE A 198 -36.87 14.15 29.28
C ILE A 198 -36.40 13.93 27.83
N SER A 199 -37.26 14.21 26.85
CA SER A 199 -36.92 13.94 25.42
C SER A 199 -35.64 14.65 24.96
N GLY A 200 -35.42 15.91 25.38
CA GLY A 200 -34.20 16.66 25.06
C GLY A 200 -32.93 16.02 25.62
N LEU A 201 -32.98 15.56 26.91
CA LEU A 201 -31.83 14.87 27.50
C LEU A 201 -31.55 13.54 26.83
N ALA A 202 -32.58 12.77 26.52
CA ALA A 202 -32.45 11.51 25.83
C ALA A 202 -31.89 11.68 24.42
N LEU A 203 -32.26 12.78 23.70
CA LEU A 203 -31.71 13.13 22.40
C LEU A 203 -30.19 13.42 22.50
N VAL A 204 -29.76 14.16 23.51
CA VAL A 204 -28.33 14.44 23.73
C VAL A 204 -27.56 13.16 24.05
N LEU A 205 -28.11 12.25 24.87
CA LEU A 205 -27.49 10.95 25.14
C LEU A 205 -27.36 10.12 23.85
N LEU A 206 -28.38 10.10 23.01
CA LEU A 206 -28.33 9.46 21.70
C LEU A 206 -27.18 10.01 20.86
N ILE A 207 -27.10 11.35 20.72
CA ILE A 207 -26.01 12.02 19.99
C ILE A 207 -24.64 11.71 20.59
N PHE A 208 -24.52 11.62 21.90
CA PHE A 208 -23.29 11.27 22.62
C PHE A 208 -22.81 9.86 22.25
N PHE A 209 -23.68 8.85 22.24
CA PHE A 209 -23.33 7.52 21.78
C PHE A 209 -22.85 7.51 20.34
N PHE A 210 -23.54 8.24 19.44
CA PHE A 210 -23.10 8.35 18.05
C PHE A 210 -21.78 9.10 17.91
N TYR A 211 -21.53 10.13 18.71
CA TYR A 211 -20.26 10.82 18.75
C TYR A 211 -19.12 9.87 19.16
N LEU A 212 -19.27 9.12 20.25
CA LEU A 212 -18.23 8.24 20.77
C LEU A 212 -17.86 7.11 19.81
N PHE A 213 -18.84 6.44 19.24
CA PHE A 213 -18.61 5.20 18.52
C PHE A 213 -18.52 5.37 16.98
N PHE A 214 -18.97 6.49 16.44
CA PHE A 214 -18.94 6.73 15.01
C PHE A 214 -18.03 7.88 14.59
N GLN A 215 -17.93 8.94 15.39
CA GLN A 215 -17.12 10.10 15.05
C GLN A 215 -15.77 10.12 15.77
N ASN A 216 -15.74 9.78 17.05
CA ASN A 216 -14.53 9.77 17.88
C ASN A 216 -13.93 8.36 18.03
N SER A 217 -14.23 7.44 17.11
CA SER A 217 -13.62 6.12 17.17
C SER A 217 -12.15 6.21 16.80
N GLY A 218 -11.24 5.85 17.71
CA GLY A 218 -9.81 5.71 17.46
C GLY A 218 -9.48 4.72 16.34
N ALA A 219 -10.47 3.93 15.90
CA ALA A 219 -10.35 2.99 14.79
C ALA A 219 -9.98 3.61 13.44
N LEU A 220 -10.22 4.92 13.24
CA LEU A 220 -9.87 5.62 12.00
C LEU A 220 -8.53 6.39 12.09
N ARG A 221 -7.83 6.25 13.20
CA ARG A 221 -6.57 6.95 13.44
C ARG A 221 -5.44 5.98 13.76
N HIS A 222 -4.25 6.32 13.33
CA HIS A 222 -3.03 5.63 13.73
C HIS A 222 -2.77 5.89 15.23
N SER A 223 -2.66 4.82 16.00
CA SER A 223 -2.65 4.90 17.49
C SER A 223 -1.53 5.79 18.04
N ALA A 224 -0.37 5.80 17.43
CA ALA A 224 0.80 6.53 17.92
C ALA A 224 0.86 7.99 17.45
N THR A 225 0.36 8.30 16.24
CA THR A 225 0.49 9.64 15.63
C THR A 225 -0.82 10.44 15.60
N GLY A 226 -1.97 9.76 15.75
CA GLY A 226 -3.29 10.40 15.63
C GLY A 226 -3.69 10.78 14.20
N ILE A 227 -2.85 10.52 13.18
CA ILE A 227 -3.13 10.73 11.76
C ILE A 227 -4.21 9.73 11.30
N PHE A 228 -4.99 10.06 10.27
CA PHE A 228 -5.92 9.10 9.67
C PHE A 228 -5.18 7.87 9.15
N ASN A 229 -5.73 6.70 9.45
CA ASN A 229 -5.13 5.41 9.11
C ASN A 229 -5.69 4.83 7.79
N GLU A 230 -5.28 3.62 7.47
CA GLU A 230 -5.72 2.84 6.32
C GLU A 230 -7.26 2.73 6.21
N GLN A 231 -7.95 2.45 7.33
CA GLN A 231 -9.41 2.36 7.30
C GLN A 231 -10.08 3.68 6.93
N ALA A 232 -9.51 4.81 7.38
CA ALA A 232 -10.02 6.12 7.01
C ALA A 232 -9.83 6.39 5.51
N LEU A 233 -8.69 6.01 4.92
CA LEU A 233 -8.48 6.10 3.47
C LEU A 233 -9.48 5.22 2.71
N LYS A 234 -9.69 3.98 3.16
CA LYS A 234 -10.68 3.07 2.53
C LYS A 234 -12.07 3.69 2.46
N PHE A 235 -12.52 4.33 3.56
CA PHE A 235 -13.80 5.05 3.55
C PHE A 235 -13.83 6.21 2.56
N ALA A 236 -12.73 6.96 2.44
CA ALA A 236 -12.65 8.07 1.51
C ALA A 236 -12.65 7.59 0.05
N LEU A 237 -11.89 6.54 -0.27
CA LEU A 237 -11.87 5.91 -1.60
C LEU A 237 -13.24 5.37 -1.99
N ASP A 238 -13.93 4.66 -1.08
CA ASP A 238 -15.30 4.15 -1.30
C ASP A 238 -16.29 5.30 -1.61
N GLU A 239 -16.15 6.47 -0.96
CA GLU A 239 -17.00 7.65 -1.21
C GLU A 239 -16.72 8.26 -2.59
N ASP A 240 -15.45 8.48 -2.93
CA ASP A 240 -15.06 9.14 -4.17
C ASP A 240 -15.32 8.24 -5.40
N THR A 241 -15.01 6.95 -5.31
CA THR A 241 -15.37 5.96 -6.34
C THR A 241 -16.89 5.91 -6.56
N ALA A 242 -17.67 5.94 -5.47
CA ALA A 242 -19.14 5.97 -5.57
C ALA A 242 -19.69 7.26 -6.20
N ALA A 243 -18.94 8.37 -6.16
CA ALA A 243 -19.32 9.61 -6.82
C ALA A 243 -19.18 9.54 -8.35
N GLY A 244 -18.45 8.55 -8.88
CA GLY A 244 -18.30 8.28 -10.32
C GLY A 244 -17.52 9.36 -11.08
N LYS A 245 -16.74 10.17 -10.39
CA LYS A 245 -15.86 11.19 -10.99
C LYS A 245 -14.43 10.76 -10.79
N PRO A 246 -13.52 11.06 -11.73
CA PRO A 246 -12.11 10.82 -11.53
C PRO A 246 -11.60 11.64 -10.34
N PHE A 247 -10.70 11.06 -9.58
CA PHE A 247 -9.95 11.68 -8.49
C PHE A 247 -8.52 11.14 -8.49
N TYR A 248 -7.63 11.79 -7.75
CA TYR A 248 -6.21 11.48 -7.76
C TYR A 248 -5.74 11.18 -6.35
N VAL A 249 -4.99 10.09 -6.20
CA VAL A 249 -4.32 9.73 -4.94
C VAL A 249 -2.84 10.03 -5.09
N ILE A 250 -2.35 11.02 -4.34
CA ILE A 250 -0.92 11.30 -4.22
C ILE A 250 -0.37 10.42 -3.11
N ASN A 251 0.64 9.60 -3.44
CA ASN A 251 1.33 8.74 -2.50
C ASN A 251 2.75 9.28 -2.29
N VAL A 252 3.11 9.48 -1.03
CA VAL A 252 4.42 9.95 -0.58
C VAL A 252 5.03 8.86 0.27
N LEU A 253 5.93 8.07 -0.33
CA LEU A 253 6.57 6.93 0.28
C LEU A 253 7.86 7.39 0.99
N LEU A 254 7.94 7.17 2.29
CA LEU A 254 9.10 7.52 3.08
C LEU A 254 10.16 6.40 2.98
N LYS A 255 11.38 6.78 2.61
CA LYS A 255 12.52 5.87 2.62
C LYS A 255 13.17 5.86 4.01
N ASP A 256 13.81 4.76 4.36
CA ASP A 256 14.69 4.61 5.53
C ASP A 256 14.01 4.87 6.89
N MET A 257 12.68 4.69 6.98
CA MET A 257 11.94 4.91 8.22
C MET A 257 12.37 4.01 9.38
N ALA A 258 12.83 2.78 9.09
CA ALA A 258 13.35 1.87 10.11
C ALA A 258 14.64 2.40 10.74
N GLU A 259 15.56 2.89 9.92
CA GLU A 259 16.81 3.52 10.36
C GLU A 259 16.52 4.81 11.14
N LEU A 260 15.61 5.63 10.65
CA LEU A 260 15.19 6.85 11.32
C LEU A 260 14.60 6.60 12.71
N ARG A 261 13.75 5.58 12.85
CA ARG A 261 13.23 5.15 14.17
C ARG A 261 14.34 4.64 15.07
N GLY A 262 15.36 3.96 14.52
CA GLY A 262 16.55 3.53 15.26
C GLY A 262 17.36 4.69 15.80
N LEU A 263 17.54 5.75 15.01
CA LEU A 263 18.31 6.93 15.38
C LEU A 263 17.60 7.85 16.37
N LEU A 264 16.34 8.16 16.15
CA LEU A 264 15.56 9.16 16.91
C LEU A 264 14.70 8.54 18.03
N GLY A 265 14.42 7.25 17.95
CA GLY A 265 13.43 6.57 18.78
C GLY A 265 11.98 6.82 18.31
N GLU A 266 11.09 5.90 18.66
CA GLU A 266 9.70 5.91 18.19
C GLU A 266 8.91 7.18 18.53
N ASN A 267 9.05 7.68 19.75
CA ASN A 267 8.29 8.85 20.21
C ASN A 267 8.62 10.13 19.43
N VAL A 268 9.89 10.32 19.07
CA VAL A 268 10.34 11.50 18.32
C VAL A 268 9.93 11.36 16.87
N SER A 269 10.12 10.18 16.27
CA SER A 269 9.68 9.88 14.91
C SER A 269 8.18 10.05 14.74
N ASN A 270 7.37 9.60 15.71
CA ASN A 270 5.91 9.77 15.68
C ASN A 270 5.48 11.24 15.78
N ARG A 271 6.17 12.08 16.58
CA ARG A 271 5.92 13.54 16.61
C ARG A 271 6.25 14.18 15.28
N MET A 272 7.40 13.87 14.72
CA MET A 272 7.82 14.37 13.41
C MET A 272 6.81 14.00 12.31
N LEU A 273 6.31 12.76 12.27
CA LEU A 273 5.26 12.34 11.36
C LEU A 273 3.95 13.11 11.55
N THR A 274 3.59 13.41 12.82
CA THR A 274 2.39 14.19 13.14
C THR A 274 2.51 15.64 12.64
N ASP A 275 3.67 16.25 12.80
CA ASP A 275 3.91 17.63 12.34
C ASP A 275 3.98 17.71 10.82
N LEU A 276 4.63 16.73 10.16
CA LEU A 276 4.56 16.56 8.71
C LEU A 276 3.13 16.43 8.19
N ALA A 277 2.30 15.64 8.85
CA ALA A 277 0.90 15.48 8.43
C ALA A 277 0.12 16.79 8.53
N LYS A 278 0.41 17.66 9.49
CA LYS A 278 -0.20 19.01 9.58
C LYS A 278 0.26 19.89 8.41
N GLU A 279 1.57 19.94 8.15
CA GLU A 279 2.13 20.69 7.02
C GLU A 279 1.54 20.22 5.68
N LEU A 280 1.43 18.89 5.49
CA LEU A 280 0.81 18.30 4.30
C LEU A 280 -0.67 18.64 4.18
N THR A 281 -1.41 18.65 5.31
CA THR A 281 -2.82 19.04 5.34
C THR A 281 -3.00 20.47 4.91
N GLU A 282 -2.14 21.39 5.39
CA GLU A 282 -2.16 22.81 5.03
C GLU A 282 -1.74 23.02 3.56
N ALA A 283 -0.69 22.33 3.10
CA ALA A 283 -0.19 22.44 1.74
C ALA A 283 -1.19 21.93 0.68
N ALA A 284 -1.90 20.85 1.00
CA ALA A 284 -2.83 20.20 0.08
C ALA A 284 -4.28 20.65 0.27
N ASP A 285 -4.63 21.32 1.38
CA ASP A 285 -6.01 21.57 1.79
C ASP A 285 -6.88 20.31 1.67
N SER A 286 -6.34 19.19 2.17
CA SER A 286 -6.94 17.86 2.09
C SER A 286 -6.58 17.03 3.31
N ASN A 287 -7.37 15.98 3.58
CA ASN A 287 -7.03 15.00 4.63
C ASN A 287 -5.76 14.23 4.26
N VAL A 288 -4.92 13.99 5.25
CA VAL A 288 -3.72 13.19 5.15
C VAL A 288 -3.94 11.85 5.83
N TYR A 289 -3.60 10.78 5.15
CA TYR A 289 -3.67 9.39 5.64
C TYR A 289 -2.25 8.84 5.77
N TYR A 290 -1.99 8.05 6.81
CA TYR A 290 -0.68 7.46 7.06
C TYR A 290 -0.79 5.99 7.45
N PHE A 291 -0.13 5.13 6.69
CA PHE A 291 0.10 3.71 6.99
C PHE A 291 1.19 3.16 6.06
N SER A 292 1.83 2.06 6.47
CA SER A 292 2.93 1.42 5.71
C SER A 292 4.02 2.42 5.28
N ASP A 293 4.43 3.27 6.23
CA ASP A 293 5.45 4.31 6.04
C ASP A 293 5.23 5.25 4.83
N ALA A 294 3.97 5.50 4.52
CA ALA A 294 3.58 6.40 3.44
C ALA A 294 2.46 7.36 3.85
N PHE A 295 2.57 8.60 3.40
CA PHE A 295 1.47 9.55 3.42
C PHE A 295 0.67 9.48 2.12
N ARG A 296 -0.67 9.60 2.24
CA ARG A 296 -1.57 9.59 1.10
C ARG A 296 -2.55 10.75 1.20
N LEU A 297 -2.83 11.36 0.05
CA LEU A 297 -3.72 12.51 -0.07
C LEU A 297 -4.65 12.29 -1.27
N ILE A 298 -5.92 12.67 -1.13
CA ILE A 298 -6.90 12.59 -2.22
C ILE A 298 -7.17 14.00 -2.73
N LEU A 299 -7.04 14.19 -4.04
CA LEU A 299 -7.37 15.43 -4.76
C LEU A 299 -8.42 15.12 -5.85
N HIS A 300 -9.22 16.11 -6.21
CA HIS A 300 -10.41 15.87 -7.03
C HIS A 300 -10.30 16.41 -8.48
N SER A 301 -9.13 16.92 -8.86
CA SER A 301 -8.84 17.32 -10.24
C SER A 301 -7.35 17.29 -10.54
N GLU A 302 -7.00 17.12 -11.81
CA GLU A 302 -5.62 17.15 -12.29
C GLU A 302 -4.96 18.53 -12.03
N SER A 303 -5.71 19.61 -12.21
CA SER A 303 -5.22 20.96 -11.90
C SER A 303 -4.88 21.16 -10.42
N GLU A 304 -5.60 20.50 -9.51
CA GLU A 304 -5.22 20.47 -8.09
C GLU A 304 -3.91 19.73 -7.86
N VAL A 305 -3.68 18.60 -8.57
CA VAL A 305 -2.43 17.86 -8.49
C VAL A 305 -1.27 18.72 -8.94
N GLU A 306 -1.36 19.38 -10.10
CA GLU A 306 -0.31 20.25 -10.63
C GLU A 306 0.04 21.40 -9.68
N GLN A 307 -0.96 22.02 -9.04
CA GLN A 307 -0.76 23.13 -8.12
C GLN A 307 -0.22 22.70 -6.75
N LYS A 308 -0.73 21.59 -6.21
CA LYS A 308 -0.46 21.17 -4.83
C LYS A 308 0.76 20.25 -4.69
N LEU A 309 1.09 19.46 -5.72
CA LEU A 309 2.23 18.55 -5.69
C LEU A 309 3.56 19.24 -5.37
N PRO A 310 3.91 20.39 -5.97
CA PRO A 310 5.13 21.10 -5.60
C PRO A 310 5.14 21.60 -4.16
N LEU A 311 3.96 21.94 -3.60
CA LEU A 311 3.83 22.35 -2.20
C LEU A 311 4.04 21.15 -1.26
N ILE A 312 3.47 19.99 -1.61
CA ILE A 312 3.68 18.73 -0.89
C ILE A 312 5.18 18.35 -0.89
N GLN A 313 5.85 18.43 -2.03
CA GLN A 313 7.28 18.14 -2.14
C GLN A 313 8.14 19.06 -1.26
N ARG A 314 7.76 20.34 -1.14
CA ARG A 314 8.46 21.30 -0.27
C ARG A 314 8.41 20.93 1.21
N CYS A 315 7.39 20.20 1.67
CA CYS A 315 7.32 19.72 3.06
C CYS A 315 8.46 18.72 3.39
N PHE A 316 9.07 18.12 2.38
CA PHE A 316 10.19 17.17 2.52
C PHE A 316 11.54 17.77 2.08
N ALA A 317 11.55 19.00 1.59
CA ALA A 317 12.76 19.69 1.17
C ALA A 317 13.49 20.24 2.40
N GLY A 318 14.74 19.80 2.62
CA GLY A 318 15.60 20.31 3.67
C GLY A 318 15.73 19.40 4.90
N GLU A 319 16.61 19.79 5.78
CA GLU A 319 16.88 19.10 7.03
C GLU A 319 15.95 19.60 8.14
N ARG A 320 15.45 18.68 8.94
CA ARG A 320 14.71 18.96 10.18
C ARG A 320 15.62 18.77 11.38
N THR A 321 15.48 19.60 12.39
CA THR A 321 16.26 19.44 13.63
C THR A 321 15.34 18.89 14.72
N GLU A 322 15.56 17.65 15.11
CA GLU A 322 14.86 16.97 16.19
C GLU A 322 15.85 16.52 17.26
N ASN A 323 15.63 16.92 18.51
CA ASN A 323 16.51 16.59 19.64
C ASN A 323 18.02 16.87 19.37
N ASN A 324 18.34 18.00 18.71
CA ASN A 324 19.69 18.37 18.27
C ASN A 324 20.30 17.45 17.17
N VAL A 325 19.54 16.57 16.57
CA VAL A 325 19.95 15.77 15.41
C VAL A 325 19.34 16.39 14.16
N ARG A 326 20.14 16.63 13.11
CA ARG A 326 19.65 17.04 11.80
C ARG A 326 19.28 15.83 10.99
N VAL A 327 18.06 15.79 10.51
CA VAL A 327 17.51 14.67 9.76
C VAL A 327 16.92 15.16 8.45
N GLY A 328 17.42 14.64 7.34
CA GLY A 328 16.79 14.77 6.02
C GLY A 328 15.83 13.62 5.79
N LEU A 329 14.60 13.91 5.37
CA LEU A 329 13.64 12.88 4.98
C LEU A 329 13.69 12.68 3.47
N THR A 330 13.98 11.45 3.07
CA THR A 330 13.92 11.08 1.65
C THR A 330 12.54 10.49 1.35
N ALA A 331 11.86 11.09 0.36
CA ALA A 331 10.55 10.65 -0.07
C ALA A 331 10.50 10.42 -1.58
N SER A 332 9.77 9.39 -1.98
CA SER A 332 9.41 9.12 -3.37
C SER A 332 7.93 9.41 -3.59
N TYR A 333 7.59 9.92 -4.76
CA TYR A 333 6.24 10.40 -5.07
C TYR A 333 5.66 9.67 -6.26
N TYR A 334 4.41 9.26 -6.16
CA TYR A 334 3.65 8.83 -7.32
C TYR A 334 2.18 9.25 -7.21
N VAL A 335 1.53 9.39 -8.35
CA VAL A 335 0.14 9.82 -8.46
C VAL A 335 -0.66 8.79 -9.22
N LEU A 336 -1.78 8.36 -8.64
CA LEU A 336 -2.75 7.44 -9.22
C LEU A 336 -4.00 8.19 -9.64
N GLU A 337 -4.42 8.06 -10.87
CA GLU A 337 -5.76 8.44 -11.31
C GLU A 337 -6.75 7.32 -10.94
N CYS A 338 -7.73 7.63 -10.10
CA CYS A 338 -8.76 6.72 -9.62
C CYS A 338 -10.14 7.11 -10.18
N PRO A 339 -11.03 6.17 -10.43
CA PRO A 339 -10.89 4.72 -10.25
C PRO A 339 -10.15 4.01 -11.40
N LYS A 340 -9.57 4.74 -12.37
CA LYS A 340 -8.96 4.16 -13.58
C LYS A 340 -7.87 3.14 -13.26
N PHE A 341 -6.94 3.47 -12.36
CA PHE A 341 -5.78 2.62 -12.05
C PHE A 341 -5.84 1.94 -10.69
N ALA A 342 -6.70 2.41 -9.78
CA ALA A 342 -6.96 1.78 -8.48
C ALA A 342 -8.38 2.12 -8.02
N GLU A 343 -9.14 1.12 -7.60
CA GLU A 343 -10.49 1.28 -7.03
C GLU A 343 -10.49 1.05 -5.51
N THR A 344 -9.59 0.20 -5.04
CA THR A 344 -9.51 -0.26 -3.66
C THR A 344 -8.18 0.11 -3.02
N ILE A 345 -8.11 -0.03 -1.70
CA ILE A 345 -6.86 0.18 -0.98
C ILE A 345 -5.88 -0.96 -1.25
N GLU A 346 -6.41 -2.14 -1.47
CA GLU A 346 -5.66 -3.33 -1.83
C GLU A 346 -4.91 -3.10 -3.17
N ASP A 347 -5.56 -2.48 -4.17
CA ASP A 347 -4.92 -2.12 -5.45
C ASP A 347 -3.77 -1.12 -5.23
N ILE A 348 -3.97 -0.12 -4.35
CA ILE A 348 -2.92 0.86 -4.02
C ILE A 348 -1.72 0.17 -3.36
N GLN A 349 -1.94 -0.76 -2.43
CA GLN A 349 -0.87 -1.48 -1.74
C GLN A 349 -0.08 -2.40 -2.69
N GLU A 350 -0.76 -3.06 -3.62
CA GLU A 350 -0.11 -3.87 -4.64
C GLU A 350 0.76 -3.00 -5.57
N GLN A 351 0.25 -1.84 -5.96
CA GLN A 351 1.02 -0.89 -6.76
C GLN A 351 2.18 -0.26 -5.99
N ASP A 352 2.02 0.04 -4.69
CA ASP A 352 3.12 0.48 -3.82
C ASP A 352 4.30 -0.49 -3.89
N ALA A 353 4.02 -1.78 -3.74
CA ALA A 353 5.04 -2.82 -3.75
C ALA A 353 5.77 -2.91 -5.10
N PHE A 354 5.04 -2.78 -6.20
CA PHE A 354 5.61 -2.80 -7.55
C PHE A 354 6.43 -1.53 -7.85
N LEU A 355 5.85 -0.35 -7.60
CA LEU A 355 6.50 0.92 -7.88
C LEU A 355 7.77 1.11 -7.05
N ASN A 356 7.73 0.78 -5.76
CA ASN A 356 8.91 0.84 -4.88
C ASN A 356 10.07 -0.02 -5.38
N ARG A 357 9.78 -1.15 -5.98
CA ARG A 357 10.81 -2.09 -6.40
C ARG A 357 11.35 -1.83 -7.80
N TYR A 358 10.49 -1.46 -8.74
CA TYR A 358 10.86 -1.48 -10.16
C TYR A 358 10.89 -0.10 -10.82
N VAL A 359 10.19 0.89 -10.27
CA VAL A 359 10.07 2.21 -10.91
C VAL A 359 10.81 3.28 -10.11
N LEU A 360 10.51 3.40 -8.82
CA LEU A 360 11.06 4.48 -7.98
C LEU A 360 12.59 4.42 -7.78
N PRO A 361 13.24 3.24 -7.73
CA PRO A 361 14.71 3.19 -7.65
C PRO A 361 15.43 3.75 -8.88
N THR A 362 14.78 3.72 -10.05
CA THR A 362 15.35 4.26 -11.30
C THR A 362 15.17 5.78 -11.42
N MET A 363 14.44 6.40 -10.49
CA MET A 363 14.15 7.83 -10.50
C MET A 363 15.10 8.62 -9.61
N THR A 364 15.40 9.83 -10.02
CA THR A 364 16.16 10.77 -9.17
C THR A 364 15.31 11.22 -7.97
N ASN A 365 15.98 11.51 -6.84
CA ASN A 365 15.28 11.96 -5.63
C ASN A 365 14.39 13.18 -5.92
N GLY A 366 13.15 13.11 -5.45
CA GLY A 366 12.16 14.19 -5.62
C GLY A 366 11.38 14.15 -6.94
N GLN A 367 11.70 13.27 -7.88
CA GLN A 367 10.85 13.06 -9.05
C GLN A 367 9.54 12.38 -8.68
N THR A 368 8.48 12.74 -9.43
CA THR A 368 7.16 12.14 -9.28
C THR A 368 6.84 11.22 -10.45
N VAL A 369 6.34 10.04 -10.15
CA VAL A 369 5.81 9.11 -11.15
C VAL A 369 4.32 9.38 -11.33
N MET A 370 3.92 9.82 -12.52
CA MET A 370 2.51 9.79 -12.92
C MET A 370 2.23 8.39 -13.46
N VAL A 371 1.42 7.61 -12.73
CA VAL A 371 1.08 6.26 -13.15
C VAL A 371 0.25 6.30 -14.42
N ASN A 372 0.66 5.56 -15.43
CA ASN A 372 0.06 5.51 -16.75
C ASN A 372 -0.21 4.07 -17.17
N ASP A 373 -0.83 3.89 -18.34
CA ASP A 373 -1.19 2.58 -18.87
C ASP A 373 0.05 1.67 -19.09
N GLU A 374 1.21 2.24 -19.46
CA GLU A 374 2.45 1.47 -19.64
C GLU A 374 2.95 0.88 -18.31
N ILE A 375 2.97 1.66 -17.25
CA ILE A 375 3.37 1.21 -15.90
C ILE A 375 2.42 0.12 -15.40
N ILE A 376 1.13 0.28 -15.62
CA ILE A 376 0.11 -0.71 -15.22
C ILE A 376 0.26 -2.00 -16.04
N GLN A 377 0.56 -1.91 -17.34
CA GLN A 377 0.85 -3.11 -18.14
C GLN A 377 2.10 -3.85 -17.63
N LYS A 378 3.17 -3.15 -17.28
CA LYS A 378 4.37 -3.74 -16.66
C LYS A 378 4.02 -4.41 -15.32
N PHE A 379 3.17 -3.78 -14.51
CA PHE A 379 2.68 -4.34 -13.26
C PHE A 379 1.91 -5.67 -13.47
N HIS A 380 0.91 -5.67 -14.34
CA HIS A 380 0.15 -6.89 -14.65
C HIS A 380 1.02 -7.98 -15.25
N ARG A 381 1.97 -7.61 -16.13
CA ARG A 381 2.95 -8.56 -16.68
C ARG A 381 3.79 -9.20 -15.57
N SER A 382 4.27 -8.42 -14.59
CA SER A 382 5.09 -8.95 -13.50
C SER A 382 4.33 -9.97 -12.63
N ILE A 383 3.04 -9.74 -12.38
CA ILE A 383 2.16 -10.69 -11.67
C ILE A 383 1.99 -11.97 -12.50
N ALA A 384 1.70 -11.83 -13.79
CA ALA A 384 1.50 -12.97 -14.67
C ALA A 384 2.77 -13.83 -14.79
N VAL A 385 3.95 -13.19 -14.95
CA VAL A 385 5.24 -13.88 -14.99
C VAL A 385 5.55 -14.57 -13.65
N SER A 386 5.26 -13.93 -12.51
CA SER A 386 5.40 -14.55 -11.19
C SER A 386 4.58 -15.84 -11.07
N ASN A 387 3.35 -15.82 -11.54
CA ASN A 387 2.48 -17.00 -11.54
C ASN A 387 3.01 -18.10 -12.47
N LEU A 388 3.51 -17.72 -13.66
CA LEU A 388 4.16 -18.68 -14.58
C LEU A 388 5.39 -19.33 -13.96
N VAL A 389 6.23 -18.59 -13.24
CA VAL A 389 7.38 -19.16 -12.52
C VAL A 389 6.91 -20.17 -11.47
N ALA A 390 5.93 -19.79 -10.64
CA ALA A 390 5.41 -20.69 -9.60
C ALA A 390 4.82 -21.98 -10.20
N ASP A 391 4.16 -21.90 -11.34
CA ASP A 391 3.61 -23.02 -12.07
C ASP A 391 4.71 -23.89 -12.71
N ALA A 392 5.71 -23.25 -13.34
CA ALA A 392 6.86 -23.93 -13.92
C ALA A 392 7.65 -24.76 -12.90
N LEU A 393 7.79 -24.28 -11.67
CA LEU A 393 8.44 -25.04 -10.60
C LEU A 393 7.67 -26.29 -10.18
N ARG A 394 6.35 -26.28 -10.30
CA ARG A 394 5.48 -27.45 -9.94
C ARG A 394 5.40 -28.51 -11.04
N HIS A 395 5.53 -28.12 -12.31
CA HIS A 395 5.22 -28.95 -13.47
C HIS A 395 6.40 -29.17 -14.41
N ASP A 396 7.66 -29.13 -13.93
CA ASP A 396 8.89 -29.24 -14.74
C ASP A 396 8.92 -28.27 -15.92
N GLY A 397 8.40 -27.05 -15.68
CA GLY A 397 8.33 -25.99 -16.69
C GLY A 397 9.64 -25.22 -16.91
N LEU A 398 10.76 -25.70 -16.36
CA LEU A 398 12.09 -25.13 -16.58
C LEU A 398 12.89 -25.99 -17.53
N GLU A 399 13.70 -25.33 -18.37
CA GLU A 399 14.75 -25.98 -19.18
C GLU A 399 16.07 -25.21 -19.03
N VAL A 400 17.17 -25.88 -19.28
CA VAL A 400 18.51 -25.29 -19.22
C VAL A 400 19.07 -25.25 -20.63
N PHE A 401 19.51 -24.09 -21.04
CA PHE A 401 20.28 -23.83 -22.23
C PHE A 401 21.75 -23.72 -21.86
N TYR A 402 22.62 -24.05 -22.79
CA TYR A 402 24.06 -23.99 -22.60
C TYR A 402 24.68 -23.06 -23.62
N GLN A 403 25.47 -22.10 -23.15
CA GLN A 403 26.25 -21.24 -24.02
C GLN A 403 27.71 -21.65 -23.97
N PRO A 404 28.32 -22.06 -25.08
CA PRO A 404 29.70 -22.51 -25.12
C PRO A 404 30.66 -21.37 -24.81
N ILE A 405 31.71 -21.66 -24.03
CA ILE A 405 32.82 -20.76 -23.70
C ILE A 405 34.10 -21.26 -24.42
N TYR A 406 34.69 -20.38 -25.19
CA TYR A 406 35.87 -20.66 -26.00
C TYR A 406 37.15 -20.46 -25.19
N ASP A 407 38.00 -21.48 -25.10
CA ASP A 407 39.35 -21.40 -24.53
C ASP A 407 40.34 -21.01 -25.62
N VAL A 408 40.89 -19.80 -25.52
CA VAL A 408 41.81 -19.21 -26.53
C VAL A 408 43.09 -20.01 -26.62
N LYS A 409 43.61 -20.54 -25.51
CA LYS A 409 44.83 -21.31 -25.43
C LYS A 409 44.68 -22.71 -26.05
N GLU A 410 43.58 -23.36 -25.76
CA GLU A 410 43.30 -24.72 -26.31
C GLU A 410 42.69 -24.68 -27.71
N GLY A 411 42.19 -23.54 -28.16
CA GLY A 411 41.57 -23.39 -29.47
C GLY A 411 40.25 -24.16 -29.62
N ARG A 412 39.57 -24.44 -28.52
CA ARG A 412 38.31 -25.22 -28.47
C ARG A 412 37.37 -24.77 -27.38
N PHE A 413 36.12 -25.26 -27.42
CA PHE A 413 35.16 -25.06 -26.36
C PHE A 413 35.31 -26.18 -25.32
N ASN A 414 35.66 -25.82 -24.11
CA ASN A 414 35.90 -26.78 -23.00
C ASN A 414 35.11 -26.48 -21.72
N SER A 415 34.23 -25.50 -21.79
CA SER A 415 33.25 -25.16 -20.75
C SER A 415 32.00 -24.53 -21.36
N ALA A 416 30.96 -24.35 -20.57
CA ALA A 416 29.74 -23.66 -20.98
C ALA A 416 29.04 -23.04 -19.75
N GLU A 417 28.27 -22.00 -19.97
CA GLU A 417 27.36 -21.43 -18.99
C GLU A 417 25.96 -22.03 -19.12
N ALA A 418 25.37 -22.40 -17.96
CA ALA A 418 24.01 -22.95 -17.86
C ALA A 418 23.01 -21.82 -17.62
N LEU A 419 22.12 -21.62 -18.58
CA LEU A 419 21.16 -20.53 -18.61
C LEU A 419 19.73 -21.06 -18.52
N VAL A 420 19.03 -20.79 -17.43
CA VAL A 420 17.65 -21.22 -17.24
C VAL A 420 16.68 -20.52 -18.20
N ARG A 421 15.66 -21.27 -18.66
CA ARG A 421 14.57 -20.79 -19.52
C ARG A 421 13.24 -21.32 -19.01
N LEU A 422 12.19 -20.52 -19.14
CA LEU A 422 10.81 -20.96 -18.92
C LEU A 422 10.28 -21.65 -20.17
N LYS A 423 9.71 -22.85 -20.01
CA LYS A 423 8.93 -23.54 -21.04
C LYS A 423 7.50 -23.02 -21.05
N ASN A 424 6.82 -23.20 -22.18
CA ASN A 424 5.37 -23.01 -22.29
C ASN A 424 4.86 -21.65 -21.76
N THR A 425 5.52 -20.57 -22.18
CA THR A 425 5.18 -19.21 -21.80
C THR A 425 3.90 -18.66 -22.45
N GLY A 426 3.23 -19.46 -23.31
CA GLY A 426 2.00 -19.06 -23.98
C GLY A 426 2.17 -17.79 -24.83
N ASP A 427 1.20 -16.89 -24.68
CA ASP A 427 1.16 -15.62 -25.43
C ASP A 427 2.27 -14.61 -25.02
N PHE A 428 3.01 -14.88 -23.94
CA PHE A 428 4.10 -13.99 -23.51
C PHE A 428 5.37 -14.11 -24.36
N GLY A 429 5.47 -15.14 -25.18
CA GLY A 429 6.67 -15.39 -25.98
C GLY A 429 7.90 -15.68 -25.09
N PHE A 430 9.07 -15.22 -25.52
CA PHE A 430 10.29 -15.37 -24.71
C PHE A 430 10.26 -14.44 -23.49
N ILE A 431 10.40 -15.02 -22.29
CA ILE A 431 10.57 -14.28 -21.03
C ILE A 431 12.04 -14.39 -20.62
N SER A 432 12.72 -13.24 -20.52
CA SER A 432 14.13 -13.18 -20.14
C SER A 432 14.36 -13.62 -18.69
N PRO A 433 15.47 -14.30 -18.37
CA PRO A 433 15.90 -14.50 -16.99
C PRO A 433 15.98 -13.21 -16.16
N GLU A 434 16.43 -12.11 -16.76
CA GLU A 434 16.45 -10.79 -16.15
C GLU A 434 15.06 -10.30 -15.68
N GLU A 435 13.98 -10.79 -16.31
CA GLU A 435 12.60 -10.48 -15.92
C GLU A 435 12.10 -11.40 -14.81
N PHE A 436 12.32 -12.71 -14.90
CA PHE A 436 11.67 -13.65 -13.96
C PHE A 436 12.54 -14.05 -12.76
N ILE A 437 13.86 -13.98 -12.81
CA ILE A 437 14.72 -14.28 -11.65
C ILE A 437 14.49 -13.32 -10.49
N PRO A 438 14.46 -11.98 -10.69
CA PRO A 438 14.13 -11.05 -9.61
C PRO A 438 12.73 -11.27 -9.01
N LEU A 439 11.77 -11.74 -9.82
CA LEU A 439 10.43 -12.10 -9.33
C LEU A 439 10.47 -13.40 -8.49
N ALA A 440 11.28 -14.38 -8.89
CA ALA A 440 11.49 -15.61 -8.13
C ALA A 440 12.16 -15.33 -6.77
N GLU A 441 13.16 -14.45 -6.75
CA GLU A 441 13.83 -13.99 -5.51
C GLU A 441 12.82 -13.35 -4.55
N LYS A 442 12.03 -12.40 -5.05
CA LYS A 442 11.03 -11.69 -4.26
C LYS A 442 9.99 -12.63 -3.63
N ASN A 443 9.58 -13.64 -4.38
CA ASN A 443 8.54 -14.57 -3.95
C ASN A 443 9.10 -15.77 -3.16
N GLY A 444 10.41 -15.77 -2.83
CA GLY A 444 11.06 -16.86 -2.11
C GLY A 444 11.16 -18.15 -2.90
N LEU A 445 11.03 -18.08 -4.24
CA LEU A 445 11.04 -19.24 -5.13
C LEU A 445 12.44 -19.55 -5.68
N ILE A 446 13.40 -18.64 -5.49
CA ILE A 446 14.74 -18.76 -6.09
C ILE A 446 15.50 -19.98 -5.59
N GLY A 447 15.34 -20.39 -4.34
CA GLY A 447 15.96 -21.60 -3.80
C GLY A 447 15.52 -22.87 -4.55
N THR A 448 14.20 -23.04 -4.72
CA THR A 448 13.63 -24.16 -5.49
C THR A 448 14.03 -24.12 -6.96
N LEU A 449 14.03 -22.91 -7.56
CA LEU A 449 14.45 -22.72 -8.95
C LEU A 449 15.91 -23.16 -9.14
N GLY A 450 16.82 -22.67 -8.30
CA GLY A 450 18.24 -23.03 -8.38
C GLY A 450 18.51 -24.51 -8.15
N GLU A 451 17.80 -25.15 -7.19
CA GLU A 451 17.90 -26.61 -7.00
C GLU A 451 17.51 -27.38 -8.26
N ILE A 452 16.41 -27.00 -8.92
CA ILE A 452 15.97 -27.66 -10.17
C ILE A 452 17.00 -27.46 -11.27
N VAL A 453 17.52 -26.26 -11.46
CA VAL A 453 18.55 -25.95 -12.46
C VAL A 453 19.82 -26.76 -12.18
N PHE A 454 20.32 -26.72 -10.96
CA PHE A 454 21.52 -27.43 -10.55
C PHE A 454 21.42 -28.95 -10.77
N ARG A 455 20.27 -29.53 -10.41
CA ARG A 455 19.95 -30.93 -10.65
C ARG A 455 19.95 -31.27 -12.15
N LYS A 456 19.37 -30.43 -13.00
CA LYS A 456 19.36 -30.62 -14.47
C LYS A 456 20.79 -30.56 -15.03
N VAL A 457 21.62 -29.65 -14.57
CA VAL A 457 23.04 -29.54 -14.99
C VAL A 457 23.81 -30.82 -14.60
N CYS A 458 23.67 -31.29 -13.35
CA CYS A 458 24.32 -32.53 -12.90
C CYS A 458 23.86 -33.76 -13.68
N SER A 459 22.54 -33.89 -13.93
CA SER A 459 21.98 -34.98 -14.75
C SER A 459 22.51 -34.96 -16.18
N PHE A 460 22.49 -33.79 -16.82
CA PHE A 460 22.98 -33.62 -18.19
C PHE A 460 24.47 -33.93 -18.32
N GLY A 461 25.28 -33.47 -17.37
CA GLY A 461 26.73 -33.74 -17.32
C GLY A 461 27.03 -35.24 -17.30
N GLN A 462 26.33 -36.01 -16.50
CA GLN A 462 26.48 -37.46 -16.37
C GLN A 462 25.86 -38.24 -17.51
N ASP A 463 24.59 -37.99 -17.86
CA ASP A 463 23.86 -38.70 -18.88
C ASP A 463 24.53 -38.60 -20.28
N ARG A 464 25.13 -37.46 -20.58
CA ARG A 464 25.84 -37.18 -21.84
C ARG A 464 27.35 -37.35 -21.75
N LYS A 465 27.86 -37.67 -20.57
CA LYS A 465 29.29 -37.87 -20.31
C LYS A 465 30.13 -36.68 -20.82
N LEU A 466 29.73 -35.46 -20.44
CA LEU A 466 30.34 -34.23 -20.97
C LEU A 466 31.84 -34.15 -20.71
N SER A 467 32.32 -34.60 -19.56
CA SER A 467 33.75 -34.64 -19.25
C SER A 467 34.54 -35.50 -20.26
N SER A 468 34.00 -36.63 -20.72
CA SER A 468 34.66 -37.45 -21.75
C SER A 468 34.58 -36.83 -23.16
N ARG A 469 33.73 -35.85 -23.36
CA ARG A 469 33.66 -35.01 -24.58
C ARG A 469 34.55 -33.78 -24.53
N GLY A 470 35.37 -33.62 -23.49
CA GLY A 470 36.33 -32.55 -23.34
C GLY A 470 35.82 -31.32 -22.58
N ILE A 471 34.61 -31.37 -22.03
CA ILE A 471 34.08 -30.28 -21.17
C ILE A 471 34.65 -30.43 -19.77
N LYS A 472 35.32 -29.39 -19.28
CA LYS A 472 35.99 -29.37 -18.00
C LYS A 472 35.04 -29.03 -16.87
N TYR A 473 34.20 -28.01 -17.06
CA TYR A 473 33.20 -27.57 -16.10
C TYR A 473 32.00 -26.88 -16.79
N ILE A 474 30.92 -26.79 -16.04
CA ILE A 474 29.73 -25.97 -16.38
C ILE A 474 29.60 -24.88 -15.34
N GLU A 475 29.39 -23.66 -15.80
CA GLU A 475 29.09 -22.50 -14.98
C GLU A 475 27.61 -22.48 -14.63
N VAL A 476 27.29 -22.28 -13.33
CA VAL A 476 25.93 -22.27 -12.81
C VAL A 476 25.73 -21.01 -11.96
N ASN A 477 24.78 -20.20 -12.34
CA ASN A 477 24.43 -18.99 -11.64
C ASN A 477 23.84 -19.30 -10.23
N LEU A 478 24.34 -18.61 -9.21
CA LEU A 478 23.89 -18.71 -7.82
C LEU A 478 23.52 -17.33 -7.29
N SER A 479 22.22 -17.15 -6.99
CA SER A 479 21.69 -15.88 -6.48
C SER A 479 22.31 -15.53 -5.12
N GLY A 480 22.45 -14.22 -4.85
CA GLY A 480 22.89 -13.71 -3.54
C GLY A 480 22.05 -14.23 -2.38
N ILE A 481 20.73 -14.40 -2.59
CA ILE A 481 19.83 -14.95 -1.57
C ILE A 481 20.11 -16.43 -1.32
N GLN A 482 20.51 -17.19 -2.33
CA GLN A 482 20.83 -18.60 -2.19
C GLN A 482 22.15 -18.82 -1.47
N ILE A 483 23.20 -18.06 -1.82
CA ILE A 483 24.54 -18.29 -1.24
C ILE A 483 24.60 -18.01 0.28
N VAL A 484 23.63 -17.25 0.82
CA VAL A 484 23.53 -16.97 2.26
C VAL A 484 22.70 -17.99 3.04
N ASP A 485 22.08 -18.98 2.36
CA ASP A 485 21.43 -20.08 3.04
C ASP A 485 22.49 -20.98 3.70
N GLU A 486 22.36 -21.21 4.99
CA GLU A 486 23.29 -22.04 5.76
C GLU A 486 23.35 -23.50 5.29
N ASN A 487 22.30 -23.98 4.62
CA ASN A 487 22.18 -25.34 4.14
C ASN A 487 22.56 -25.53 2.68
N ILE A 488 22.89 -24.45 1.96
CA ILE A 488 23.12 -24.52 0.50
C ILE A 488 24.23 -25.51 0.13
N CYS A 489 25.31 -25.54 0.91
CA CYS A 489 26.42 -26.44 0.66
C CYS A 489 26.03 -27.91 0.77
N THR A 490 25.19 -28.24 1.77
CA THR A 490 24.68 -29.61 1.96
C THR A 490 23.71 -29.97 0.84
N GLN A 491 22.78 -29.08 0.51
CA GLN A 491 21.75 -29.31 -0.53
C GLN A 491 22.38 -29.59 -1.91
N LEU A 492 23.32 -28.73 -2.34
CA LEU A 492 23.98 -28.91 -3.63
C LEU A 492 24.99 -30.07 -3.61
N GLY A 493 25.65 -30.32 -2.45
CA GLY A 493 26.51 -31.48 -2.23
C GLY A 493 25.75 -32.80 -2.42
N ASP A 494 24.58 -32.94 -1.79
CA ASP A 494 23.71 -34.11 -1.92
C ASP A 494 23.25 -34.38 -3.38
N ILE A 495 23.03 -33.29 -4.14
CA ILE A 495 22.69 -33.39 -5.56
C ILE A 495 23.89 -33.90 -6.35
N MET A 496 25.09 -33.35 -6.12
CA MET A 496 26.32 -33.81 -6.80
C MET A 496 26.58 -35.31 -6.51
N GLU A 497 26.44 -35.72 -5.26
CA GLU A 497 26.60 -37.13 -4.86
C GLU A 497 25.57 -38.03 -5.54
N ARG A 498 24.29 -37.63 -5.54
CA ARG A 498 23.19 -38.40 -6.17
C ARG A 498 23.43 -38.64 -7.65
N TYR A 499 23.89 -37.61 -8.38
CA TYR A 499 24.17 -37.69 -9.82
C TYR A 499 25.60 -38.12 -10.14
N LYS A 500 26.44 -38.41 -9.12
CA LYS A 500 27.85 -38.77 -9.27
C LYS A 500 28.63 -37.69 -10.09
N THR A 501 28.30 -36.45 -9.86
CA THR A 501 28.98 -35.31 -10.51
C THR A 501 30.21 -34.96 -9.69
N GLU A 502 31.39 -34.97 -10.31
CA GLU A 502 32.62 -34.49 -9.69
C GLU A 502 32.48 -32.99 -9.36
N PRO A 503 32.72 -32.54 -8.11
CA PRO A 503 32.58 -31.12 -7.77
C PRO A 503 33.40 -30.16 -8.64
N SER A 504 34.56 -30.60 -9.14
CA SER A 504 35.39 -29.86 -10.08
C SER A 504 34.74 -29.60 -11.45
N PHE A 505 33.64 -30.30 -11.75
CA PHE A 505 32.84 -30.08 -12.95
C PHE A 505 31.88 -28.90 -12.81
N ILE A 506 31.73 -28.35 -11.60
CA ILE A 506 30.84 -27.23 -11.30
C ILE A 506 31.67 -25.97 -11.01
N ASN A 507 31.36 -24.91 -11.72
CA ASN A 507 31.78 -23.55 -11.40
C ASN A 507 30.52 -22.76 -10.97
N LEU A 508 30.57 -22.14 -9.80
CA LEU A 508 29.45 -21.36 -9.27
C LEU A 508 29.67 -19.87 -9.58
N GLU A 509 28.71 -19.27 -10.26
CA GLU A 509 28.75 -17.85 -10.62
C GLU A 509 28.00 -17.00 -9.62
N ILE A 510 28.63 -15.93 -9.16
CA ILE A 510 28.08 -14.99 -8.19
C ILE A 510 28.28 -13.58 -8.73
N THR A 511 27.20 -12.79 -8.77
CA THR A 511 27.26 -11.40 -9.24
C THR A 511 28.07 -10.51 -8.31
N GLU A 512 28.67 -9.45 -8.83
CA GLU A 512 29.43 -8.46 -8.08
C GLU A 512 28.61 -7.88 -6.90
N THR A 513 27.35 -7.55 -7.12
CA THR A 513 26.44 -6.99 -6.10
C THR A 513 26.23 -7.95 -4.92
N ALA A 514 26.01 -9.23 -5.18
CA ALA A 514 25.82 -10.24 -4.14
C ALA A 514 27.08 -10.42 -3.27
N ALA A 515 28.26 -10.31 -3.88
CA ALA A 515 29.54 -10.39 -3.17
C ALA A 515 29.75 -9.23 -2.17
N VAL A 516 29.16 -8.07 -2.44
CA VAL A 516 29.23 -6.88 -1.57
C VAL A 516 28.28 -7.01 -0.38
N GLU A 517 27.03 -7.42 -0.64
CA GLU A 517 25.92 -7.34 0.31
C GLU A 517 26.02 -8.40 1.42
N TYR A 518 26.53 -9.60 1.11
CA TYR A 518 26.50 -10.76 2.02
C TYR A 518 27.86 -11.34 2.41
N LYS A 519 28.87 -10.53 2.51
CA LYS A 519 30.30 -10.88 2.56
C LYS A 519 30.69 -12.02 3.51
N GLU A 520 30.27 -11.98 4.78
CA GLU A 520 30.75 -12.95 5.79
C GLU A 520 30.20 -14.37 5.55
N VAL A 521 28.90 -14.47 5.29
CA VAL A 521 28.24 -15.76 5.03
C VAL A 521 28.68 -16.31 3.68
N LEU A 522 28.80 -15.45 2.67
CA LEU A 522 29.35 -15.78 1.37
C LEU A 522 30.73 -16.43 1.47
N GLN A 523 31.67 -15.81 2.18
CA GLN A 523 33.05 -16.34 2.35
C GLN A 523 33.04 -17.73 3.01
N LYS A 524 32.21 -17.92 4.03
CA LYS A 524 32.08 -19.22 4.72
C LYS A 524 31.60 -20.31 3.75
N ASN A 525 30.52 -20.07 3.02
CA ASN A 525 29.95 -21.04 2.10
C ASN A 525 30.88 -21.32 0.90
N MET A 526 31.54 -20.29 0.37
CA MET A 526 32.55 -20.45 -0.69
C MET A 526 33.73 -21.34 -0.24
N LEU A 527 34.21 -21.18 0.99
CA LEU A 527 35.27 -22.04 1.53
C LEU A 527 34.80 -23.51 1.57
N THR A 528 33.59 -23.76 2.05
CA THR A 528 33.02 -25.12 2.09
C THR A 528 32.89 -25.75 0.70
N PHE A 529 32.38 -25.01 -0.30
CA PHE A 529 32.32 -25.51 -1.68
C PHE A 529 33.70 -25.75 -2.31
N ARG A 530 34.68 -24.90 -1.98
CA ARG A 530 36.06 -25.11 -2.43
C ARG A 530 36.70 -26.37 -1.81
N GLU A 531 36.43 -26.65 -0.53
CA GLU A 531 36.85 -27.89 0.13
C GLU A 531 36.24 -29.12 -0.52
N MET A 532 35.00 -29.01 -1.07
CA MET A 532 34.39 -30.05 -1.89
C MET A 532 35.05 -30.18 -3.27
N GLY A 533 35.68 -29.11 -3.79
CA GLY A 533 36.36 -29.08 -5.09
C GLY A 533 35.70 -28.19 -6.17
N CYS A 534 34.63 -27.45 -5.83
CA CYS A 534 34.01 -26.50 -6.75
C CYS A 534 34.88 -25.26 -6.99
N SER A 535 34.75 -24.64 -8.16
CA SER A 535 35.37 -23.35 -8.51
C SER A 535 34.30 -22.23 -8.50
N PHE A 536 34.79 -20.97 -8.52
CA PHE A 536 33.94 -19.79 -8.47
C PHE A 536 34.28 -18.77 -9.53
N SER A 537 33.25 -18.20 -10.17
CA SER A 537 33.35 -17.04 -11.05
C SER A 537 32.64 -15.83 -10.45
N MET A 538 33.23 -14.64 -10.63
CA MET A 538 32.54 -13.38 -10.42
C MET A 538 31.88 -12.97 -11.73
N ASP A 539 30.57 -12.72 -11.69
CA ASP A 539 29.78 -12.35 -12.86
C ASP A 539 29.46 -10.85 -12.90
N ASP A 540 29.10 -10.35 -14.09
CA ASP A 540 28.70 -8.95 -14.37
C ASP A 540 29.74 -7.89 -13.98
N PHE A 541 31.04 -8.21 -14.01
CA PHE A 541 32.07 -7.24 -13.62
C PHE A 541 32.10 -6.03 -14.56
N GLY A 542 31.95 -4.84 -13.94
CA GLY A 542 31.95 -3.56 -14.67
C GLY A 542 30.58 -2.90 -14.82
N THR A 543 29.51 -3.55 -14.41
CA THR A 543 28.14 -2.99 -14.48
C THR A 543 27.73 -2.16 -13.28
N GLY A 544 28.46 -2.29 -12.14
CA GLY A 544 28.14 -1.67 -10.86
C GLY A 544 29.23 -0.73 -10.32
N TYR A 545 29.17 -0.41 -9.02
CA TYR A 545 30.23 0.29 -8.31
C TYR A 545 31.35 -0.68 -7.98
N SER A 546 32.18 -0.99 -9.00
CA SER A 546 33.30 -1.94 -8.86
C SER A 546 34.22 -1.57 -7.71
N ASN A 547 34.07 -2.25 -6.57
CA ASN A 547 34.94 -2.04 -5.43
C ASN A 547 36.14 -2.99 -5.53
N ILE A 548 37.16 -2.59 -6.30
CA ILE A 548 38.40 -3.33 -6.52
C ILE A 548 39.00 -3.88 -5.22
N SER A 549 38.78 -3.19 -4.07
CA SER A 549 39.27 -3.66 -2.77
C SER A 549 38.56 -4.94 -2.29
N GLN A 550 37.38 -5.23 -2.79
CA GLN A 550 36.65 -6.43 -2.41
C GLN A 550 37.02 -7.65 -3.23
N MET A 551 37.40 -7.47 -4.50
CA MET A 551 37.99 -8.53 -5.33
C MET A 551 39.22 -9.15 -4.67
N ALA A 552 40.03 -8.33 -3.98
CA ALA A 552 41.22 -8.80 -3.27
C ALA A 552 40.91 -9.63 -2.02
N GLN A 553 39.67 -9.60 -1.51
CA GLN A 553 39.32 -10.26 -0.23
C GLN A 553 38.61 -11.61 -0.44
N VAL A 554 38.05 -11.86 -1.62
CA VAL A 554 37.40 -13.11 -2.00
C VAL A 554 38.18 -13.76 -3.13
N LYS A 555 38.50 -15.04 -3.00
CA LYS A 555 39.31 -15.74 -4.01
C LYS A 555 38.37 -16.29 -5.11
N TYR A 556 38.43 -15.69 -6.29
CA TYR A 556 37.76 -16.21 -7.49
C TYR A 556 38.76 -16.94 -8.40
N ASP A 557 38.28 -17.89 -9.18
CA ASP A 557 39.07 -18.60 -10.21
C ASP A 557 38.95 -17.91 -11.57
N LEU A 558 37.79 -17.29 -11.81
CA LEU A 558 37.45 -16.57 -13.04
C LEU A 558 36.74 -15.25 -12.72
N ILE A 559 36.92 -14.26 -13.60
CA ILE A 559 36.14 -13.02 -13.61
C ILE A 559 35.54 -12.88 -15.00
N LYS A 560 34.19 -12.73 -15.05
CA LYS A 560 33.46 -12.48 -16.30
C LYS A 560 33.32 -10.98 -16.50
N LEU A 561 33.93 -10.46 -17.54
CA LEU A 561 33.82 -9.05 -17.93
C LEU A 561 32.57 -8.88 -18.81
N ASP A 562 31.67 -8.03 -18.34
CA ASP A 562 30.43 -7.74 -19.05
C ASP A 562 30.69 -7.06 -20.41
N LYS A 563 29.78 -7.29 -21.35
CA LYS A 563 29.78 -6.67 -22.67
C LYS A 563 29.85 -5.15 -22.69
N SER A 564 29.36 -4.50 -21.64
CA SER A 564 29.42 -3.03 -21.46
C SER A 564 30.84 -2.48 -21.41
N LEU A 565 31.83 -3.30 -21.08
CA LEU A 565 33.26 -2.95 -21.19
C LEU A 565 33.82 -3.13 -22.57
N LEU A 566 33.33 -4.11 -23.32
CA LEU A 566 33.82 -4.45 -24.65
C LEU A 566 33.23 -3.59 -25.77
N TRP A 567 31.90 -3.44 -25.78
CA TRP A 567 31.19 -2.82 -26.90
C TRP A 567 31.56 -1.36 -27.13
N PRO A 568 31.81 -0.50 -26.12
CA PRO A 568 32.28 0.86 -26.34
C PRO A 568 33.66 0.93 -27.04
N CYS A 569 34.48 -0.12 -26.92
CA CYS A 569 35.79 -0.18 -27.58
C CYS A 569 35.69 -0.17 -29.13
N PHE A 570 34.49 -0.48 -29.66
CA PHE A 570 34.19 -0.54 -31.08
C PHE A 570 33.01 0.39 -31.47
N GLY A 571 32.58 1.24 -30.51
CA GLY A 571 31.55 2.24 -30.71
C GLY A 571 32.05 3.52 -31.38
N GLU A 572 31.12 4.46 -31.61
CA GLU A 572 31.45 5.76 -32.24
C GLU A 572 32.00 6.80 -31.24
N GLU A 573 31.63 6.66 -29.96
CA GLU A 573 31.99 7.60 -28.88
C GLU A 573 33.24 7.14 -28.11
N GLU A 574 34.34 7.90 -28.17
CA GLU A 574 35.58 7.72 -27.42
C GLU A 574 36.15 6.27 -27.37
N PRO A 575 36.23 5.51 -28.46
CA PRO A 575 36.65 4.09 -28.44
C PRO A 575 38.06 3.88 -27.86
N GLU A 576 38.97 4.81 -28.04
CA GLU A 576 40.34 4.74 -27.51
C GLU A 576 40.37 4.78 -26.00
N LYS A 577 39.49 5.59 -25.39
CA LYS A 577 39.36 5.65 -23.93
C LYS A 577 38.76 4.38 -23.37
N ALA A 578 37.73 3.82 -24.02
CA ALA A 578 37.15 2.54 -23.68
C ALA A 578 38.17 1.40 -23.75
N ARG A 579 38.98 1.35 -24.80
CA ARG A 579 40.08 0.38 -24.95
C ARG A 579 41.10 0.49 -23.81
N MET A 580 41.57 1.70 -23.52
CA MET A 580 42.47 1.94 -22.39
C MET A 580 41.91 1.46 -21.05
N ILE A 581 40.61 1.65 -20.79
CA ILE A 581 39.96 1.16 -19.59
C ILE A 581 39.94 -0.37 -19.56
N LEU A 582 39.51 -1.03 -20.65
CA LEU A 582 39.46 -2.48 -20.74
C LEU A 582 40.86 -3.11 -20.59
N GLU A 583 41.88 -2.56 -21.25
CA GLU A 583 43.28 -2.98 -21.13
C GLU A 583 43.76 -2.89 -19.67
N SER A 584 43.46 -1.78 -18.97
CA SER A 584 43.83 -1.59 -17.57
C SER A 584 43.14 -2.60 -16.63
N ILE A 585 41.89 -2.94 -16.91
CA ILE A 585 41.13 -3.94 -16.16
C ILE A 585 41.73 -5.33 -16.37
N VAL A 586 42.00 -5.71 -17.59
CA VAL A 586 42.60 -7.01 -17.95
C VAL A 586 43.98 -7.16 -17.27
N GLU A 587 44.82 -6.11 -17.33
CA GLU A 587 46.13 -6.11 -16.64
C GLU A 587 45.99 -6.25 -15.12
N LEU A 588 45.00 -5.57 -14.52
CA LEU A 588 44.73 -5.65 -13.10
C LEU A 588 44.32 -7.05 -12.68
N VAL A 589 43.37 -7.68 -13.38
CA VAL A 589 42.89 -9.02 -13.07
C VAL A 589 44.02 -10.06 -13.23
N HIS A 590 44.85 -9.95 -14.27
CA HIS A 590 46.01 -10.81 -14.44
C HIS A 590 47.05 -10.67 -13.32
N LYS A 591 47.29 -9.44 -12.83
CA LYS A 591 48.18 -9.21 -11.65
C LYS A 591 47.65 -9.85 -10.37
N MET A 592 46.32 -10.05 -10.27
CA MET A 592 45.71 -10.77 -9.15
C MET A 592 45.79 -12.31 -9.32
N GLY A 593 46.26 -12.79 -10.45
CA GLY A 593 46.39 -14.22 -10.75
C GLY A 593 45.06 -14.90 -11.09
N VAL A 594 44.02 -14.14 -11.49
CA VAL A 594 42.70 -14.60 -11.84
C VAL A 594 42.58 -14.61 -13.36
N LYS A 595 41.87 -15.60 -13.91
CA LYS A 595 41.59 -15.71 -15.36
C LYS A 595 40.33 -14.92 -15.73
N ILE A 596 40.27 -14.55 -16.99
CA ILE A 596 39.20 -13.71 -17.54
C ILE A 596 38.34 -14.50 -18.53
N VAL A 597 37.01 -14.36 -18.39
CA VAL A 597 36.02 -14.64 -19.44
C VAL A 597 35.49 -13.30 -19.93
N GLN A 598 35.65 -12.98 -21.20
CA GLN A 598 34.99 -11.82 -21.81
C GLN A 598 33.66 -12.24 -22.41
N GLU A 599 32.59 -11.59 -21.99
CA GLU A 599 31.26 -11.79 -22.52
C GLU A 599 30.93 -10.86 -23.72
N GLY A 600 29.87 -11.22 -24.46
CA GLY A 600 29.32 -10.37 -25.50
C GLY A 600 30.22 -10.22 -26.75
N VAL A 601 31.06 -11.20 -27.02
CA VAL A 601 31.86 -11.21 -28.26
C VAL A 601 30.97 -11.52 -29.46
N GLU A 602 30.84 -10.57 -30.41
CA GLU A 602 29.94 -10.69 -31.55
C GLU A 602 30.68 -10.68 -32.91
N THR A 603 31.90 -10.13 -32.96
CA THR A 603 32.64 -9.97 -34.22
C THR A 603 34.03 -10.57 -34.15
N LYS A 604 34.57 -10.89 -35.33
CA LYS A 604 35.94 -11.37 -35.45
C LYS A 604 36.96 -10.31 -35.00
N GLU A 605 36.66 -9.04 -35.17
CA GLU A 605 37.52 -7.93 -34.76
C GLU A 605 37.63 -7.87 -33.24
N GLN A 606 36.51 -8.03 -32.52
CA GLN A 606 36.50 -8.13 -31.07
C GLN A 606 37.29 -9.34 -30.59
N PHE A 607 37.11 -10.50 -31.21
CA PHE A 607 37.87 -11.71 -30.91
C PHE A 607 39.37 -11.52 -31.01
N GLU A 608 39.87 -10.98 -32.14
CA GLU A 608 41.31 -10.78 -32.34
C GLU A 608 41.87 -9.73 -31.37
N PHE A 609 41.13 -8.68 -31.08
CA PHE A 609 41.52 -7.66 -30.10
C PHE A 609 41.71 -8.28 -28.71
N LEU A 610 40.73 -9.02 -28.20
CA LEU A 610 40.77 -9.67 -26.89
C LEU A 610 41.87 -10.73 -26.81
N LYS A 611 42.08 -11.50 -27.87
CA LYS A 611 43.16 -12.46 -27.97
C LYS A 611 44.55 -11.79 -27.85
N ASN A 612 44.72 -10.62 -28.47
CA ASN A 612 45.96 -9.84 -28.36
C ASN A 612 46.15 -9.23 -26.96
N LEU A 613 45.06 -8.95 -26.22
CA LEU A 613 45.12 -8.52 -24.83
C LEU A 613 45.45 -9.66 -23.85
N GLY A 614 45.39 -10.92 -24.32
CA GLY A 614 45.70 -12.09 -23.51
C GLY A 614 44.53 -12.62 -22.68
N VAL A 615 43.28 -12.27 -23.04
CA VAL A 615 42.05 -12.82 -22.43
C VAL A 615 41.98 -14.32 -22.69
N GLU A 616 41.79 -15.13 -21.63
CA GLU A 616 41.86 -16.59 -21.70
C GLU A 616 40.61 -17.23 -22.27
N PHE A 617 39.43 -16.71 -21.91
CA PHE A 617 38.16 -17.28 -22.28
C PHE A 617 37.24 -16.23 -22.91
N MET A 618 36.43 -16.65 -23.86
CA MET A 618 35.52 -15.76 -24.57
C MET A 618 34.17 -16.42 -24.80
N GLN A 619 33.11 -15.65 -24.63
CA GLN A 619 31.71 -16.06 -24.79
C GLN A 619 30.95 -14.99 -25.59
N GLY A 620 30.07 -15.42 -26.50
CA GLY A 620 29.25 -14.49 -27.25
C GLY A 620 28.70 -15.07 -28.56
N TYR A 621 27.90 -14.27 -29.25
CA TYR A 621 27.18 -14.69 -30.47
C TYR A 621 28.10 -14.89 -31.68
N TYR A 622 29.31 -14.42 -31.62
CA TYR A 622 30.33 -14.77 -32.58
C TYR A 622 30.60 -16.29 -32.64
N PHE A 623 30.47 -16.97 -31.50
CA PHE A 623 30.67 -18.41 -31.39
C PHE A 623 29.37 -19.17 -31.46
N SER A 624 28.46 -18.91 -30.52
CA SER A 624 27.15 -19.54 -30.43
C SER A 624 26.20 -18.73 -29.55
N ARG A 625 24.93 -18.76 -29.89
CA ARG A 625 23.88 -18.41 -28.94
C ARG A 625 23.70 -19.52 -27.93
N PRO A 626 23.05 -19.26 -26.75
CA PRO A 626 22.62 -20.33 -25.87
C PRO A 626 21.74 -21.33 -26.59
N VAL A 627 22.07 -22.63 -26.48
CA VAL A 627 21.39 -23.72 -27.17
C VAL A 627 20.90 -24.77 -26.17
N ASN A 628 19.82 -25.50 -26.49
CA ASN A 628 19.31 -26.57 -25.65
C ASN A 628 20.29 -27.77 -25.59
N GLU A 629 20.05 -28.71 -24.68
CA GLU A 629 20.90 -29.90 -24.47
C GLU A 629 21.22 -30.66 -25.77
N THR A 630 20.21 -30.89 -26.60
CA THR A 630 20.37 -31.66 -27.83
C THR A 630 21.27 -30.94 -28.84
N ASP A 631 21.06 -29.66 -29.02
CA ASP A 631 21.83 -28.87 -29.95
C ASP A 631 23.25 -28.58 -29.40
N TYR A 632 23.42 -28.50 -28.06
CA TYR A 632 24.74 -28.43 -27.47
C TYR A 632 25.60 -29.67 -27.75
N ILE A 633 25.02 -30.85 -27.70
CA ILE A 633 25.72 -32.09 -28.04
C ILE A 633 26.11 -32.16 -29.49
N LYS A 634 25.25 -31.68 -30.42
CA LYS A 634 25.58 -31.54 -31.85
C LYS A 634 26.76 -30.57 -32.07
N PHE A 635 26.67 -29.41 -31.43
CA PHE A 635 27.73 -28.39 -31.50
C PHE A 635 29.08 -28.95 -31.04
N LEU A 636 29.14 -29.71 -29.96
CA LEU A 636 30.39 -30.37 -29.54
C LEU A 636 30.89 -31.44 -30.51
N ALA A 637 30.01 -32.17 -31.20
CA ALA A 637 30.38 -33.18 -32.19
C ALA A 637 30.97 -32.57 -33.45
N GLU A 638 30.48 -31.41 -33.89
CA GLU A 638 30.98 -30.69 -35.06
C GLU A 638 32.40 -30.12 -34.86
N GLN A 639 32.82 -29.92 -33.60
CA GLN A 639 34.17 -29.46 -33.29
C GLN A 639 35.23 -30.56 -33.22
N THR A 640 34.82 -31.78 -33.05
CA THR A 640 35.71 -32.95 -32.99
C THR A 640 35.89 -33.62 -34.31
N ALA A 641 35.15 -33.20 -35.36
CA ALA A 641 35.25 -33.65 -36.74
C ALA A 641 36.17 -32.71 -37.60
#